data_5ae82dc50e58827b2dbf3d359d7875e7
#
_entry.id   5ae82dc50e58827b2dbf3d359d7875e7
#
_cell.length_a   1.000
_cell.length_b   1.000
_cell.length_c   1.000
_cell.angle_alpha   90.00
_cell.angle_beta   90.00
_cell.angle_gamma   90.00
#
_symmetry.space_group_name_H-M   'P 1'
#
loop_
_entity.id
_entity.type
_entity.pdbx_description
1 polymer ?
#
loop_
_entity_poly.entity_id
_entity_poly.type
_entity_poly.pdbx_seq_one_letter_code
_entity_poly.pdbx_strand_id
1 'polypeptide(L)'
;MENKKFIRIRGAAENNLKHIDLDIPRDELVVLTGLSGSGKSSLAFDTIYAEGQRRYMESLSSYARQFLGQMEKPNVESIEGLPPTISIDQKSTNRNPRSTVGTVTEIYDYFRLLYARIGVPHCPVCGRKISRQTVDQMVDSLMALKERTKILLLAPVVRGKKGRHEKVLEQARKSGYVRVRIDGSQYDLEEEITLDKNIKHNIEIVVDRLVIKEGIEKRLADSLENVLKLADGLAFVEVVDGTPMTFSQNFSCPDCGISIDEIEPRSFSFNNPFGACPTCFGLGYKMEFDEQLMIPDQSLSIDQGAIIVPGWQSCTDEGSFTRAILNALAEEFHFTLDVPFESYSKEIHDILINGTNKSVKVRYKGQRGEGVYDIVFEGLIKNVERRYRETGSETIKAEYETFMRITPCSTCKGMRLKRESLAVTVADKNIYEVTNLSIRDLASFLSNLTLTTTQQLIGEQILKEIRARVQFLIDVGLDYLCLSRATGTLSGGEAQRIRLATQIGSGLVGVAYILDEPSIGLHQRDNDKLLGTLKHLRDLGNSVIVVEHDEDTMRAADYVVDIGPGAGEHGGQVVAAGTAEELMKNPASITGKYLSGELKIPVPNIRREPQGWLTVVGAKENNLKNITVKFPKGVFTCVTGVSGSGKSSLVNSILYQALAKQLNRARTIPGAYKEIKGIEQFDKVINIDQSPIGRTPRSNPATYTGVFDMIRDLFASTVDAKTRGYNKGRFSFNVKGGRCEACSGDGIVKIEMHFLPDVYVPCEVCKGKRYNRETLEVKYKGKSIYDVLNMTVEEALTFFENVPSIYRKIETLYQVGLSYIRLGQPSTTLSGGEAQRIKLATELSRKSTGKTIYILDEPTTGLHFADVHKLTEMLQKLVENGNTVIVIEHNLDVIKTADYIIDMGPEGGDGGGTVVAQGTPEEVAECPQSYTGYYVKRVIAHDI
;
A
#
# COMPACT_ATOMS: atom_id res chain seq x y z
N MET A 1 -17.09 43.54 18.96
CA MET A 1 -17.48 42.15 18.62
C MET A 1 -17.33 42.05 17.10
N GLU A 2 -16.22 41.47 16.62
CA GLU A 2 -16.08 41.15 15.22
C GLU A 2 -17.20 40.20 14.81
N ASN A 3 -17.81 40.45 13.66
CA ASN A 3 -18.86 39.59 13.10
C ASN A 3 -18.26 38.22 12.77
N LYS A 4 -18.21 37.28 13.74
CA LYS A 4 -17.83 35.90 13.45
C LYS A 4 -18.77 35.37 12.37
N LYS A 5 -18.22 34.94 11.23
CA LYS A 5 -18.98 34.25 10.18
C LYS A 5 -19.24 32.81 10.63
N PHE A 6 -20.44 32.30 10.46
CA PHE A 6 -20.80 30.94 10.85
C PHE A 6 -21.23 30.12 9.61
N ILE A 7 -20.94 28.83 9.66
CA ILE A 7 -21.63 27.81 8.86
C ILE A 7 -22.88 27.45 9.65
N ARG A 8 -24.06 27.80 9.16
CA ARG A 8 -25.34 27.57 9.84
C ARG A 8 -26.03 26.36 9.23
N ILE A 9 -26.16 25.30 9.99
CA ILE A 9 -26.80 24.05 9.62
C ILE A 9 -28.17 24.03 10.27
N ARG A 10 -29.23 23.69 9.51
CA ARG A 10 -30.59 23.60 10.01
C ARG A 10 -31.23 22.28 9.54
N GLY A 11 -31.81 21.56 10.48
CA GLY A 11 -32.56 20.35 10.23
C GLY A 11 -31.75 19.22 9.61
N ALA A 12 -30.49 19.01 10.00
CA ALA A 12 -29.69 17.92 9.48
C ALA A 12 -30.19 16.56 10.00
N ALA A 13 -30.60 15.68 9.08
CA ALA A 13 -31.25 14.39 9.39
C ALA A 13 -30.65 13.22 8.59
N GLU A 14 -29.38 13.31 8.18
CA GLU A 14 -28.70 12.23 7.47
C GLU A 14 -28.38 11.07 8.39
N ASN A 15 -28.60 9.85 7.93
CA ASN A 15 -28.40 8.60 8.70
C ASN A 15 -29.13 8.62 10.07
N ASN A 16 -28.36 8.72 11.17
CA ASN A 16 -28.92 8.73 12.53
C ASN A 16 -29.08 10.13 13.14
N LEU A 17 -28.81 11.21 12.39
CA LEU A 17 -28.98 12.57 12.87
C LEU A 17 -30.47 12.93 13.07
N LYS A 18 -30.78 13.61 14.18
CA LYS A 18 -32.15 13.92 14.60
C LYS A 18 -32.55 15.37 14.37
N HIS A 19 -32.58 15.81 13.11
CA HIS A 19 -32.93 17.18 12.70
C HIS A 19 -32.16 18.23 13.51
N ILE A 20 -30.82 18.08 13.54
CA ILE A 20 -29.98 18.96 14.36
C ILE A 20 -29.79 20.32 13.72
N ASP A 21 -29.81 21.34 14.59
CA ASP A 21 -29.45 22.72 14.29
C ASP A 21 -28.10 23.03 14.94
N LEU A 22 -27.16 23.57 14.16
CA LEU A 22 -25.79 23.83 14.64
C LEU A 22 -25.20 25.03 13.91
N ASP A 23 -24.54 25.91 14.66
CA ASP A 23 -23.76 27.02 14.14
C ASP A 23 -22.26 26.75 14.39
N ILE A 24 -21.50 26.50 13.35
CA ILE A 24 -20.05 26.23 13.38
C ILE A 24 -19.31 27.51 13.00
N PRO A 25 -18.38 28.02 13.83
CA PRO A 25 -17.61 29.22 13.48
C PRO A 25 -16.70 28.94 12.28
N ARG A 26 -16.58 29.93 11.38
CA ARG A 26 -15.67 29.88 10.24
C ARG A 26 -14.28 30.34 10.61
N ASP A 27 -13.30 29.88 9.84
CA ASP A 27 -11.90 30.27 9.95
C ASP A 27 -11.31 29.91 11.33
N GLU A 28 -11.85 28.87 11.95
CA GLU A 28 -11.44 28.30 13.22
C GLU A 28 -11.15 26.77 13.08
N LEU A 29 -10.42 26.22 14.05
CA LEU A 29 -10.22 24.78 14.22
C LEU A 29 -11.38 24.21 15.04
N VAL A 30 -12.24 23.44 14.40
CA VAL A 30 -13.45 22.86 14.99
C VAL A 30 -13.29 21.35 15.10
N VAL A 31 -13.53 20.80 16.28
CA VAL A 31 -13.51 19.34 16.51
C VAL A 31 -14.92 18.82 16.71
N LEU A 32 -15.29 17.81 15.92
CA LEU A 32 -16.50 17.01 16.12
C LEU A 32 -16.15 15.74 16.87
N THR A 33 -16.68 15.56 18.06
CA THR A 33 -16.39 14.43 18.96
C THR A 33 -17.67 13.72 19.40
N GLY A 34 -17.54 12.64 20.16
CA GLY A 34 -18.63 11.81 20.69
C GLY A 34 -18.39 10.31 20.51
N LEU A 35 -19.26 9.47 21.02
CA LEU A 35 -19.17 8.01 20.97
C LEU A 35 -19.05 7.46 19.54
N SER A 36 -18.44 6.28 19.39
CA SER A 36 -18.45 5.58 18.10
C SER A 36 -19.89 5.31 17.66
N GLY A 37 -20.23 5.64 16.38
CA GLY A 37 -21.61 5.52 15.87
C GLY A 37 -22.59 6.61 16.34
N SER A 38 -22.13 7.70 16.97
CA SER A 38 -23.01 8.79 17.44
C SER A 38 -23.52 9.72 16.32
N GLY A 39 -22.93 9.68 15.11
CA GLY A 39 -23.35 10.51 13.97
C GLY A 39 -22.33 11.57 13.55
N LYS A 40 -21.12 11.59 14.10
CA LYS A 40 -20.05 12.55 13.75
C LYS A 40 -19.74 12.56 12.26
N SER A 41 -19.45 11.38 11.68
CA SER A 41 -19.11 11.25 10.27
C SER A 41 -20.32 11.57 9.37
N SER A 42 -21.56 11.26 9.82
CA SER A 42 -22.78 11.65 9.13
C SER A 42 -22.93 13.17 9.04
N LEU A 43 -22.57 13.91 10.09
CA LEU A 43 -22.57 15.36 10.06
C LEU A 43 -21.42 15.90 9.20
N ALA A 44 -20.20 15.44 9.41
CA ALA A 44 -19.00 15.96 8.74
C ALA A 44 -18.98 15.65 7.24
N PHE A 45 -19.16 14.37 6.88
CA PHE A 45 -18.97 13.91 5.51
C PHE A 45 -20.26 13.78 4.73
N ASP A 46 -21.29 13.12 5.30
CA ASP A 46 -22.55 12.86 4.59
C ASP A 46 -23.44 14.11 4.52
N THR A 47 -23.20 15.12 5.38
CA THR A 47 -23.97 16.38 5.39
C THR A 47 -23.13 17.56 4.92
N ILE A 48 -22.11 18.01 5.67
CA ILE A 48 -21.37 19.24 5.38
C ILE A 48 -20.54 19.10 4.10
N TYR A 49 -19.72 18.05 4.00
CA TYR A 49 -18.89 17.82 2.81
C TYR A 49 -19.75 17.52 1.58
N ALA A 50 -20.73 16.65 1.69
CA ALA A 50 -21.63 16.27 0.59
C ALA A 50 -22.35 17.51 -0.01
N GLU A 51 -22.88 18.40 0.84
CA GLU A 51 -23.53 19.63 0.38
C GLU A 51 -22.53 20.59 -0.26
N GLY A 52 -21.31 20.73 0.27
CA GLY A 52 -20.26 21.55 -0.32
C GLY A 52 -19.85 21.05 -1.69
N GLN A 53 -19.65 19.74 -1.85
CA GLN A 53 -19.35 19.09 -3.13
C GLN A 53 -20.52 19.23 -4.13
N ARG A 54 -21.76 19.03 -3.68
CA ARG A 54 -22.94 19.20 -4.52
C ARG A 54 -22.99 20.62 -5.10
N ARG A 55 -22.80 21.67 -4.28
CA ARG A 55 -22.76 23.06 -4.74
C ARG A 55 -21.62 23.33 -5.72
N TYR A 56 -20.46 22.78 -5.47
CA TYR A 56 -19.33 22.88 -6.38
C TYR A 56 -19.65 22.24 -7.73
N MET A 57 -20.21 21.02 -7.72
CA MET A 57 -20.61 20.30 -8.92
C MET A 57 -21.70 21.06 -9.71
N GLU A 58 -22.66 21.69 -9.03
CA GLU A 58 -23.68 22.51 -9.68
C GLU A 58 -23.12 23.74 -10.36
N SER A 59 -22.00 24.29 -9.88
CA SER A 59 -21.30 25.42 -10.49
C SER A 59 -20.57 25.05 -11.79
N LEU A 60 -20.33 23.77 -12.06
CA LEU A 60 -19.65 23.30 -13.26
C LEU A 60 -20.55 23.30 -14.49
N SER A 61 -19.93 23.28 -15.67
CA SER A 61 -20.66 23.16 -16.94
C SER A 61 -21.48 21.86 -17.02
N SER A 62 -22.59 21.90 -17.80
CA SER A 62 -23.44 20.70 -18.01
C SER A 62 -22.65 19.51 -18.57
N TYR A 63 -21.63 19.78 -19.39
CA TYR A 63 -20.73 18.76 -19.94
C TYR A 63 -19.88 18.10 -18.83
N ALA A 64 -19.27 18.89 -17.94
CA ALA A 64 -18.49 18.34 -16.82
C ALA A 64 -19.36 17.53 -15.85
N ARG A 65 -20.60 17.96 -15.59
CA ARG A 65 -21.58 17.26 -14.75
C ARG A 65 -21.97 15.87 -15.28
N GLN A 66 -22.03 15.70 -16.62
CA GLN A 66 -22.31 14.39 -17.24
C GLN A 66 -21.23 13.35 -16.93
N PHE A 67 -19.97 13.76 -16.80
CA PHE A 67 -18.86 12.87 -16.49
C PHE A 67 -18.71 12.59 -14.99
N LEU A 68 -19.05 13.54 -14.14
CA LEU A 68 -18.83 13.45 -12.69
C LEU A 68 -20.02 12.87 -11.92
N GLY A 69 -21.18 12.71 -12.59
CA GLY A 69 -22.42 12.24 -12.00
C GLY A 69 -23.19 13.34 -11.23
N GLN A 70 -24.46 13.06 -10.94
CA GLN A 70 -25.24 13.90 -10.03
C GLN A 70 -25.08 13.39 -8.60
N MET A 71 -24.72 14.29 -7.69
CA MET A 71 -24.74 14.00 -6.27
C MET A 71 -26.14 14.24 -5.71
N GLU A 72 -26.64 13.31 -4.94
CA GLU A 72 -27.91 13.50 -4.23
C GLU A 72 -27.76 14.61 -3.19
N LYS A 73 -28.85 15.38 -2.95
CA LYS A 73 -28.86 16.37 -1.90
C LYS A 73 -28.90 15.65 -0.57
N PRO A 74 -28.00 15.94 0.38
CA PRO A 74 -28.09 15.38 1.71
C PRO A 74 -29.39 15.78 2.40
N ASN A 75 -29.85 14.95 3.32
CA ASN A 75 -31.06 15.19 4.08
C ASN A 75 -30.82 16.29 5.12
N VAL A 76 -30.89 17.53 4.66
CA VAL A 76 -30.72 18.75 5.46
C VAL A 76 -31.64 19.83 4.91
N GLU A 77 -32.28 20.61 5.79
CA GLU A 77 -33.14 21.70 5.37
C GLU A 77 -32.34 22.82 4.68
N SER A 78 -31.32 23.35 5.35
CA SER A 78 -30.41 24.36 4.79
C SER A 78 -29.03 24.34 5.44
N ILE A 79 -28.00 24.74 4.63
CA ILE A 79 -26.67 25.08 5.15
C ILE A 79 -26.29 26.43 4.56
N GLU A 80 -26.12 27.43 5.43
CA GLU A 80 -25.69 28.78 5.03
C GLU A 80 -24.23 29.03 5.39
N GLY A 81 -23.57 29.93 4.64
CA GLY A 81 -22.19 30.32 4.92
C GLY A 81 -21.13 29.26 4.65
N LEU A 82 -21.47 28.14 3.99
CA LEU A 82 -20.53 27.05 3.69
C LEU A 82 -19.55 27.47 2.58
N PRO A 83 -18.22 27.49 2.85
CA PRO A 83 -17.22 27.69 1.81
C PRO A 83 -17.04 26.43 0.96
N PRO A 84 -16.26 26.45 -0.13
CA PRO A 84 -15.85 25.23 -0.84
C PRO A 84 -15.23 24.22 0.13
N THR A 85 -15.61 22.96 0.00
CA THR A 85 -15.19 21.91 0.92
C THR A 85 -14.17 20.96 0.32
N ILE A 86 -13.18 20.55 1.12
CA ILE A 86 -12.17 19.55 0.77
C ILE A 86 -12.17 18.48 1.84
N SER A 87 -12.37 17.21 1.45
CA SER A 87 -12.32 16.06 2.36
C SER A 87 -10.95 15.39 2.33
N ILE A 88 -10.48 15.05 3.53
CA ILE A 88 -9.28 14.23 3.73
C ILE A 88 -9.70 13.03 4.59
N ASP A 89 -10.24 12.01 3.94
CA ASP A 89 -10.73 10.79 4.57
C ASP A 89 -9.66 9.72 4.68
N GLN A 90 -9.95 8.68 5.45
CA GLN A 90 -9.04 7.56 5.70
C GLN A 90 -9.20 6.41 4.67
N LYS A 91 -10.36 6.32 4.00
CA LYS A 91 -10.80 5.12 3.27
C LYS A 91 -10.14 4.88 1.91
N SER A 92 -9.52 5.87 1.29
CA SER A 92 -9.01 5.76 -0.08
C SER A 92 -7.50 5.50 -0.14
N THR A 93 -7.04 4.32 0.24
CA THR A 93 -5.70 3.88 -0.19
C THR A 93 -5.75 3.53 -1.68
N ASN A 94 -5.03 4.30 -2.48
CA ASN A 94 -4.90 4.02 -3.90
C ASN A 94 -4.15 2.69 -4.09
N ARG A 95 -4.87 1.65 -4.54
CA ARG A 95 -4.31 0.30 -4.77
C ARG A 95 -3.54 0.19 -6.09
N ASN A 96 -3.35 1.28 -6.81
CA ASN A 96 -2.59 1.25 -8.04
C ASN A 96 -1.11 0.95 -7.73
N PRO A 97 -0.53 -0.17 -8.21
CA PRO A 97 0.83 -0.57 -7.89
C PRO A 97 1.90 0.39 -8.44
N ARG A 98 1.51 1.30 -9.34
CA ARG A 98 2.39 2.32 -9.91
C ARG A 98 2.40 3.62 -9.11
N SER A 99 1.44 3.84 -8.22
CA SER A 99 1.39 5.04 -7.40
C SER A 99 2.43 4.97 -6.28
N THR A 100 3.19 6.06 -6.12
CA THR A 100 4.19 6.24 -5.05
C THR A 100 3.93 7.52 -4.28
N VAL A 101 4.54 7.67 -3.11
CA VAL A 101 4.49 8.91 -2.34
C VAL A 101 4.86 10.10 -3.23
N GLY A 102 5.96 9.99 -3.99
CA GLY A 102 6.41 11.07 -4.87
C GLY A 102 5.44 11.45 -5.99
N THR A 103 4.68 10.47 -6.52
CA THR A 103 3.69 10.76 -7.59
C THR A 103 2.40 11.37 -7.03
N VAL A 104 1.97 10.96 -5.85
CA VAL A 104 0.76 11.51 -5.20
C VAL A 104 0.99 12.92 -4.70
N THR A 105 2.20 13.23 -4.23
CA THR A 105 2.60 14.58 -3.78
C THR A 105 3.04 15.49 -4.92
N GLU A 106 3.06 15.00 -6.16
CA GLU A 106 3.58 15.68 -7.34
C GLU A 106 5.09 16.02 -7.29
N ILE A 107 5.78 15.71 -6.18
CA ILE A 107 7.21 15.99 -6.02
C ILE A 107 8.03 15.27 -7.11
N TYR A 108 7.60 14.06 -7.49
CA TYR A 108 8.27 13.30 -8.54
C TYR A 108 8.22 13.99 -9.90
N ASP A 109 7.14 14.72 -10.21
CA ASP A 109 7.02 15.45 -11.47
C ASP A 109 7.98 16.65 -11.54
N TYR A 110 8.20 17.32 -10.40
CA TYR A 110 9.24 18.34 -10.29
C TYR A 110 10.65 17.76 -10.41
N PHE A 111 10.92 16.57 -9.85
CA PHE A 111 12.20 15.87 -10.05
C PHE A 111 12.40 15.49 -11.51
N ARG A 112 11.39 14.97 -12.18
CA ARG A 112 11.49 14.67 -13.64
C ARG A 112 11.86 15.91 -14.43
N LEU A 113 11.26 17.05 -14.13
CA LEU A 113 11.59 18.32 -14.75
C LEU A 113 13.02 18.77 -14.41
N LEU A 114 13.42 18.66 -13.15
CA LEU A 114 14.76 19.02 -12.68
C LEU A 114 15.84 18.21 -13.42
N TYR A 115 15.70 16.87 -13.43
CA TYR A 115 16.65 15.98 -14.10
C TYR A 115 16.70 16.20 -15.62
N ALA A 116 15.59 16.53 -16.25
CA ALA A 116 15.56 16.85 -17.67
C ALA A 116 16.25 18.20 -18.01
N ARG A 117 16.28 19.15 -17.07
CA ARG A 117 16.81 20.51 -17.31
C ARG A 117 18.25 20.71 -16.88
N ILE A 118 18.64 20.15 -15.73
CA ILE A 118 20.00 20.33 -15.17
C ILE A 118 20.76 19.01 -14.98
N GLY A 119 20.15 17.87 -15.29
CA GLY A 119 20.78 16.57 -15.17
C GLY A 119 21.96 16.40 -16.11
N VAL A 120 23.01 15.75 -15.64
CA VAL A 120 24.22 15.43 -16.38
C VAL A 120 24.15 13.98 -16.84
N PRO A 121 24.06 13.70 -18.14
CA PRO A 121 24.01 12.35 -18.66
C PRO A 121 25.38 11.66 -18.64
N HIS A 122 25.35 10.37 -18.28
CA HIS A 122 26.51 9.49 -18.30
C HIS A 122 26.23 8.26 -19.17
N CYS A 123 27.27 7.64 -19.65
CA CYS A 123 27.15 6.39 -20.39
C CYS A 123 26.67 5.27 -19.44
N PRO A 124 25.58 4.56 -19.75
CA PRO A 124 25.05 3.50 -18.89
C PRO A 124 25.96 2.26 -18.81
N VAL A 125 27.01 2.19 -19.63
CA VAL A 125 27.96 1.07 -19.67
C VAL A 125 29.29 1.43 -19.01
N CYS A 126 29.96 2.54 -19.44
CA CYS A 126 31.28 2.92 -18.93
C CYS A 126 31.27 4.06 -17.90
N GLY A 127 30.09 4.67 -17.62
CA GLY A 127 29.96 5.77 -16.64
C GLY A 127 30.53 7.11 -17.10
N ARG A 128 31.12 7.21 -18.31
CA ARG A 128 31.69 8.46 -18.81
C ARG A 128 30.61 9.53 -18.99
N LYS A 129 30.89 10.76 -18.60
CA LYS A 129 30.03 11.91 -18.85
C LYS A 129 29.86 12.14 -20.35
N ILE A 130 28.61 12.32 -20.77
CA ILE A 130 28.23 12.57 -22.17
C ILE A 130 27.70 14.00 -22.26
N SER A 131 28.18 14.74 -23.28
CA SER A 131 27.73 16.10 -23.57
C SER A 131 27.37 16.25 -25.05
N ARG A 132 26.38 17.09 -25.34
CA ARG A 132 26.18 17.60 -26.71
C ARG A 132 27.25 18.58 -27.04
N GLN A 133 27.71 18.52 -28.27
CA GLN A 133 28.66 19.49 -28.83
C GLN A 133 27.99 20.19 -30.02
N THR A 134 28.09 21.49 -30.04
CA THR A 134 27.68 22.26 -31.23
C THR A 134 28.76 22.17 -32.31
N VAL A 135 28.38 22.39 -33.56
CA VAL A 135 29.35 22.40 -34.68
C VAL A 135 30.48 23.39 -34.41
N ASP A 136 30.15 24.57 -33.86
CA ASP A 136 31.18 25.60 -33.51
C ASP A 136 32.17 25.06 -32.47
N GLN A 137 31.69 24.38 -31.42
CA GLN A 137 32.58 23.75 -30.40
C GLN A 137 33.46 22.65 -31.00
N MET A 138 32.92 21.89 -31.97
CA MET A 138 33.73 20.88 -32.69
C MET A 138 34.79 21.54 -33.54
N VAL A 139 34.45 22.61 -34.27
CA VAL A 139 35.39 23.43 -35.05
C VAL A 139 36.47 24.01 -34.15
N ASP A 140 36.12 24.64 -33.04
CA ASP A 140 37.07 25.20 -32.08
C ASP A 140 38.02 24.15 -31.53
N SER A 141 37.52 22.97 -31.23
CA SER A 141 38.34 21.84 -30.74
C SER A 141 39.31 21.33 -31.78
N LEU A 142 38.93 21.32 -33.06
CA LEU A 142 39.78 20.91 -34.15
C LEU A 142 40.77 22.01 -34.52
N MET A 143 40.39 23.27 -34.47
CA MET A 143 41.28 24.43 -34.71
C MET A 143 42.32 24.59 -33.62
N ALA A 144 42.09 24.03 -32.39
CA ALA A 144 43.11 23.97 -31.34
C ALA A 144 44.27 22.98 -31.62
N LEU A 145 44.13 22.12 -32.63
CA LEU A 145 45.22 21.25 -33.08
C LEU A 145 46.37 22.07 -33.71
N LYS A 146 47.54 21.47 -33.74
CA LYS A 146 48.72 22.12 -34.32
C LYS A 146 48.50 22.47 -35.80
N GLU A 147 48.96 23.64 -36.22
CA GLU A 147 48.91 24.05 -37.63
C GLU A 147 49.57 23.00 -38.55
N ARG A 148 48.96 22.76 -39.70
CA ARG A 148 49.36 21.75 -40.70
C ARG A 148 49.01 20.28 -40.29
N THR A 149 48.31 20.05 -39.20
CA THR A 149 47.79 18.71 -38.87
C THR A 149 46.78 18.24 -39.94
N LYS A 150 46.97 17.03 -40.44
CA LYS A 150 46.07 16.40 -41.41
C LYS A 150 44.99 15.65 -40.69
N ILE A 151 43.74 15.89 -41.06
CA ILE A 151 42.56 15.22 -40.47
C ILE A 151 41.67 14.61 -41.54
N LEU A 152 41.05 13.46 -41.23
CA LEU A 152 39.97 12.84 -41.98
C LEU A 152 38.69 12.99 -41.23
N LEU A 153 37.66 13.48 -41.92
CA LEU A 153 36.29 13.54 -41.38
C LEU A 153 35.51 12.31 -41.85
N LEU A 154 35.05 11.50 -40.91
CA LEU A 154 34.43 10.19 -41.13
C LEU A 154 33.01 10.19 -40.58
N ALA A 155 32.06 9.76 -41.39
CA ALA A 155 30.69 9.54 -40.98
C ALA A 155 30.45 8.05 -40.67
N PRO A 156 30.30 7.62 -39.40
CA PRO A 156 30.07 6.23 -38.99
C PRO A 156 28.63 5.82 -39.21
N VAL A 157 28.33 5.33 -40.43
CA VAL A 157 26.95 4.97 -40.86
C VAL A 157 26.53 3.58 -40.43
N VAL A 158 27.46 2.65 -40.20
CA VAL A 158 27.21 1.31 -39.65
C VAL A 158 28.21 1.05 -38.53
N ARG A 159 27.71 0.59 -37.37
CA ARG A 159 28.53 0.32 -36.19
C ARG A 159 28.17 -1.03 -35.59
N GLY A 160 29.04 -2.00 -35.69
CA GLY A 160 28.91 -3.32 -35.08
C GLY A 160 27.68 -4.10 -35.49
N LYS A 161 27.15 -3.88 -36.69
CA LYS A 161 25.97 -4.58 -37.22
C LYS A 161 26.33 -5.66 -38.19
N LYS A 162 25.70 -6.81 -38.09
CA LYS A 162 25.80 -7.90 -39.10
C LYS A 162 25.04 -7.54 -40.35
N GLY A 163 25.52 -7.94 -41.48
CA GLY A 163 24.88 -7.74 -42.80
C GLY A 163 25.85 -7.40 -43.92
N ARG A 164 25.39 -7.51 -45.17
CA ARG A 164 26.18 -7.12 -46.37
C ARG A 164 26.20 -5.60 -46.58
N HIS A 165 25.28 -4.86 -46.00
CA HIS A 165 25.15 -3.40 -46.04
C HIS A 165 25.22 -2.78 -47.45
N GLU A 166 24.83 -3.55 -48.50
CA GLU A 166 24.88 -3.14 -49.92
C GLU A 166 24.12 -1.82 -50.14
N LYS A 167 22.93 -1.66 -49.53
CA LYS A 167 22.13 -0.43 -49.66
C LYS A 167 22.85 0.81 -49.14
N VAL A 168 23.57 0.69 -48.03
CA VAL A 168 24.30 1.80 -47.43
C VAL A 168 25.48 2.22 -48.33
N LEU A 169 26.20 1.26 -48.88
CA LEU A 169 27.32 1.51 -49.81
C LEU A 169 26.81 2.10 -51.10
N GLU A 170 25.69 1.57 -51.63
CA GLU A 170 25.06 2.11 -52.84
C GLU A 170 24.54 3.54 -52.65
N GLN A 171 23.95 3.83 -51.50
CA GLN A 171 23.51 5.19 -51.20
C GLN A 171 24.64 6.18 -51.06
N ALA A 172 25.75 5.76 -50.39
CA ALA A 172 26.97 6.57 -50.32
C ALA A 172 27.54 6.88 -51.69
N ARG A 173 27.56 5.88 -52.59
CA ARG A 173 28.01 6.03 -54.01
C ARG A 173 27.12 7.00 -54.78
N LYS A 174 25.81 6.86 -54.67
CA LYS A 174 24.82 7.77 -55.29
C LYS A 174 24.91 9.21 -54.79
N SER A 175 25.32 9.39 -53.53
CA SER A 175 25.54 10.71 -52.93
C SER A 175 26.89 11.34 -53.30
N GLY A 176 27.70 10.70 -54.14
CA GLY A 176 28.96 11.25 -54.70
C GLY A 176 30.17 11.06 -53.80
N TYR A 177 30.10 10.24 -52.77
CA TYR A 177 31.28 9.92 -51.95
C TYR A 177 32.14 8.91 -52.69
N VAL A 178 33.48 9.08 -52.57
CA VAL A 178 34.45 8.28 -53.32
C VAL A 178 35.03 7.16 -52.47
N ARG A 179 35.14 7.37 -51.16
CA ARG A 179 35.83 6.45 -50.24
C ARG A 179 35.05 6.11 -49.00
N VAL A 180 35.27 4.90 -48.57
CA VAL A 180 34.68 4.33 -47.35
C VAL A 180 35.76 3.60 -46.54
N ARG A 181 35.67 3.65 -45.22
CA ARG A 181 36.48 2.83 -44.35
C ARG A 181 35.61 1.73 -43.77
N ILE A 182 36.03 0.48 -43.93
CA ILE A 182 35.30 -0.68 -43.44
C ILE A 182 36.23 -1.49 -42.55
N ASP A 183 35.83 -1.70 -41.32
CA ASP A 183 36.61 -2.44 -40.31
C ASP A 183 38.07 -1.93 -40.18
N GLY A 184 38.26 -0.61 -40.28
CA GLY A 184 39.56 0.05 -40.23
C GLY A 184 40.32 0.13 -41.55
N SER A 185 39.91 -0.61 -42.61
CA SER A 185 40.56 -0.59 -43.93
C SER A 185 39.80 0.33 -44.89
N GLN A 186 40.55 1.11 -45.66
CA GLN A 186 39.97 2.05 -46.62
C GLN A 186 39.74 1.38 -47.99
N TYR A 187 38.56 1.59 -48.58
CA TYR A 187 38.15 1.09 -49.90
C TYR A 187 37.66 2.24 -50.76
N ASP A 188 37.80 2.07 -52.05
CA ASP A 188 37.20 2.96 -53.02
C ASP A 188 35.75 2.47 -53.30
N LEU A 189 34.78 3.38 -53.29
CA LEU A 189 33.38 3.05 -53.53
C LEU A 189 33.08 2.67 -55.00
N GLU A 190 34.02 2.91 -55.94
CA GLU A 190 33.90 2.44 -57.32
C GLU A 190 34.22 0.95 -57.43
N GLU A 191 34.93 0.36 -56.48
CA GLU A 191 35.21 -1.07 -56.42
C GLU A 191 34.00 -1.87 -55.95
N GLU A 192 33.96 -3.16 -56.34
CA GLU A 192 32.92 -4.07 -55.88
C GLU A 192 33.27 -4.57 -54.46
N ILE A 193 32.56 -4.05 -53.45
CA ILE A 193 32.75 -4.38 -52.05
C ILE A 193 31.74 -5.43 -51.61
N THR A 194 32.22 -6.64 -51.31
CA THR A 194 31.40 -7.74 -50.78
C THR A 194 31.70 -7.99 -49.30
N LEU A 195 30.68 -7.86 -48.41
CA LEU A 195 30.81 -8.08 -46.98
C LEU A 195 30.14 -9.37 -46.54
N ASP A 196 30.70 -10.04 -45.52
CA ASP A 196 30.10 -11.26 -44.96
C ASP A 196 28.93 -10.90 -44.08
N LYS A 197 27.74 -11.47 -44.37
CA LYS A 197 26.50 -11.24 -43.66
C LYS A 197 26.50 -11.70 -42.20
N ASN A 198 27.43 -12.58 -41.79
CA ASN A 198 27.50 -13.18 -40.47
C ASN A 198 28.48 -12.43 -39.53
N ILE A 199 29.29 -11.56 -40.06
CA ILE A 199 30.29 -10.76 -39.32
C ILE A 199 29.69 -9.39 -38.99
N LYS A 200 30.11 -8.81 -37.86
CA LYS A 200 29.78 -7.44 -37.49
C LYS A 200 30.73 -6.49 -38.19
N HIS A 201 30.20 -5.53 -38.93
CA HIS A 201 30.97 -4.54 -39.67
C HIS A 201 30.80 -3.15 -39.08
N ASN A 202 31.86 -2.34 -39.18
CA ASN A 202 31.86 -0.89 -38.98
C ASN A 202 32.12 -0.24 -40.34
N ILE A 203 31.22 0.65 -40.78
CA ILE A 203 31.32 1.34 -42.06
C ILE A 203 31.30 2.85 -41.79
N GLU A 204 32.35 3.53 -42.24
CA GLU A 204 32.52 4.96 -42.08
C GLU A 204 32.78 5.59 -43.45
N ILE A 205 31.92 6.55 -43.82
CA ILE A 205 32.09 7.28 -45.09
C ILE A 205 33.15 8.39 -44.88
N VAL A 206 34.14 8.44 -45.74
CA VAL A 206 35.14 9.52 -45.77
C VAL A 206 34.51 10.74 -46.44
N VAL A 207 34.14 11.75 -45.66
CA VAL A 207 33.42 12.94 -46.13
C VAL A 207 34.41 13.99 -46.64
N ASP A 208 35.47 14.30 -45.89
CA ASP A 208 36.48 15.28 -46.30
C ASP A 208 37.86 14.94 -45.70
N ARG A 209 38.89 15.47 -46.36
CA ARG A 209 40.29 15.42 -45.92
C ARG A 209 40.81 16.84 -45.86
N LEU A 210 41.18 17.27 -44.68
CA LEU A 210 41.52 18.67 -44.40
C LEU A 210 42.88 18.76 -43.75
N VAL A 211 43.52 19.91 -43.95
CA VAL A 211 44.76 20.31 -43.24
C VAL A 211 44.43 21.52 -42.38
N ILE A 212 44.65 21.43 -41.10
CA ILE A 212 44.36 22.55 -40.17
C ILE A 212 45.27 23.73 -40.52
N LYS A 213 44.65 24.88 -40.83
CA LYS A 213 45.28 26.15 -41.11
C LYS A 213 44.30 27.27 -40.84
N GLU A 214 44.79 28.49 -40.64
CA GLU A 214 43.95 29.67 -40.47
C GLU A 214 43.03 29.88 -41.68
N GLY A 215 41.77 30.22 -41.44
CA GLY A 215 40.75 30.46 -42.46
C GLY A 215 40.03 29.24 -43.03
N ILE A 216 40.20 28.04 -42.43
CA ILE A 216 39.51 26.82 -42.86
C ILE A 216 38.19 26.60 -42.15
N GLU A 217 37.88 27.41 -41.13
CA GLU A 217 36.76 27.22 -40.19
C GLU A 217 35.43 26.98 -40.91
N LYS A 218 35.13 27.76 -41.93
CA LYS A 218 33.90 27.64 -42.69
C LYS A 218 33.78 26.29 -43.42
N ARG A 219 34.84 25.88 -44.09
CA ARG A 219 34.87 24.57 -44.79
C ARG A 219 34.81 23.41 -43.81
N LEU A 220 35.46 23.56 -42.66
CA LEU A 220 35.43 22.56 -41.60
C LEU A 220 34.03 22.42 -41.00
N ALA A 221 33.35 23.55 -40.77
CA ALA A 221 31.95 23.56 -40.31
C ALA A 221 30.99 22.89 -41.31
N ASP A 222 31.08 23.25 -42.60
CA ASP A 222 30.27 22.69 -43.67
C ASP A 222 30.49 21.16 -43.80
N SER A 223 31.73 20.71 -43.69
CA SER A 223 32.08 19.29 -43.76
C SER A 223 31.63 18.53 -42.54
N LEU A 224 31.72 19.09 -41.32
CA LEU A 224 31.21 18.52 -40.10
C LEU A 224 29.69 18.39 -40.12
N GLU A 225 28.97 19.42 -40.60
CA GLU A 225 27.50 19.34 -40.73
C GLU A 225 27.10 18.20 -41.67
N ASN A 226 27.80 17.97 -42.76
CA ASN A 226 27.57 16.85 -43.67
C ASN A 226 27.86 15.50 -43.01
N VAL A 227 28.93 15.38 -42.21
CA VAL A 227 29.23 14.15 -41.45
C VAL A 227 28.12 13.87 -40.44
N LEU A 228 27.73 14.88 -39.67
CA LEU A 228 26.68 14.74 -38.64
C LEU A 228 25.35 14.36 -39.24
N LYS A 229 24.98 14.92 -40.40
CA LYS A 229 23.76 14.59 -41.13
C LYS A 229 23.76 13.13 -41.65
N LEU A 230 24.87 12.62 -42.12
CA LEU A 230 25.04 11.25 -42.61
C LEU A 230 25.03 10.20 -41.51
N ALA A 231 25.63 10.54 -40.35
CA ALA A 231 25.84 9.62 -39.24
C ALA A 231 24.96 9.91 -38.02
N ASP A 232 23.81 10.53 -38.24
CA ASP A 232 22.80 10.75 -37.22
C ASP A 232 23.35 11.50 -35.99
N GLY A 233 24.12 12.58 -36.24
CA GLY A 233 24.68 13.45 -35.21
C GLY A 233 26.06 13.00 -34.66
N LEU A 234 26.73 12.02 -35.27
CA LEU A 234 28.03 11.55 -34.83
C LEU A 234 29.12 11.87 -35.88
N ALA A 235 30.26 12.31 -35.44
CA ALA A 235 31.41 12.56 -36.31
C ALA A 235 32.70 11.95 -35.75
N PHE A 236 33.37 11.12 -36.56
CA PHE A 236 34.70 10.64 -36.23
C PHE A 236 35.73 11.47 -36.98
N VAL A 237 36.74 11.89 -36.28
CA VAL A 237 37.86 12.61 -36.86
C VAL A 237 39.15 11.86 -36.59
N GLU A 238 39.74 11.34 -37.65
CA GLU A 238 41.05 10.71 -37.57
C GLU A 238 42.09 11.79 -37.74
N VAL A 239 42.99 11.92 -36.77
CA VAL A 239 44.14 12.83 -36.81
C VAL A 239 45.35 12.03 -37.25
N VAL A 240 45.90 12.33 -38.41
CA VAL A 240 47.08 11.65 -38.93
C VAL A 240 48.25 11.91 -37.96
N ASP A 241 48.87 10.84 -37.49
CA ASP A 241 49.93 10.83 -36.48
C ASP A 241 49.51 11.37 -35.10
N GLY A 242 48.21 11.36 -34.78
CA GLY A 242 47.64 11.82 -33.53
C GLY A 242 46.53 10.90 -32.97
N THR A 243 45.94 11.27 -31.84
CA THR A 243 44.78 10.57 -31.27
C THR A 243 43.50 10.89 -32.06
N PRO A 244 42.69 9.88 -32.45
CA PRO A 244 41.44 10.14 -33.10
C PRO A 244 40.47 10.84 -32.14
N MET A 245 39.63 11.71 -32.69
CA MET A 245 38.64 12.47 -31.92
C MET A 245 37.25 12.03 -32.37
N THR A 246 36.34 11.95 -31.40
CA THR A 246 34.94 11.68 -31.67
C THR A 246 34.09 12.82 -31.14
N PHE A 247 33.22 13.33 -32.00
CA PHE A 247 32.28 14.39 -31.68
C PHE A 247 30.85 13.90 -31.81
N SER A 248 29.98 14.42 -31.00
CA SER A 248 28.56 14.07 -31.05
C SER A 248 27.68 15.30 -30.87
N GLN A 249 26.75 15.47 -31.77
CA GLN A 249 25.67 16.45 -31.66
C GLN A 249 24.51 15.91 -30.78
N ASN A 250 24.43 14.59 -30.65
CA ASN A 250 23.50 13.87 -29.76
C ASN A 250 24.24 13.38 -28.51
N PHE A 251 23.50 12.97 -27.48
CA PHE A 251 24.10 12.37 -26.29
C PHE A 251 24.60 10.95 -26.60
N SER A 252 25.78 10.82 -27.16
CA SER A 252 26.36 9.50 -27.44
C SER A 252 27.74 9.33 -26.81
N CYS A 253 27.99 8.09 -26.33
CA CYS A 253 29.28 7.73 -25.76
C CYS A 253 30.27 7.42 -26.87
N PRO A 254 31.41 8.10 -26.95
CA PRO A 254 32.43 7.85 -27.97
C PRO A 254 33.03 6.44 -27.85
N ASP A 255 33.19 5.94 -26.63
CA ASP A 255 33.89 4.67 -26.38
C ASP A 255 32.96 3.45 -26.60
N CYS A 256 31.72 3.53 -26.09
CA CYS A 256 30.76 2.41 -26.13
C CYS A 256 29.82 2.45 -27.35
N GLY A 257 29.79 3.56 -28.05
CA GLY A 257 28.91 3.76 -29.20
C GLY A 257 27.42 3.79 -28.88
N ILE A 258 27.04 3.92 -27.60
CA ILE A 258 25.64 4.01 -27.16
C ILE A 258 25.19 5.45 -27.31
N SER A 259 24.06 5.66 -27.95
CA SER A 259 23.37 6.94 -28.03
C SER A 259 22.23 6.95 -27.03
N ILE A 260 22.09 8.03 -26.28
CA ILE A 260 20.96 8.29 -25.39
C ILE A 260 20.02 9.22 -26.15
N ASP A 261 18.72 8.85 -26.17
CA ASP A 261 17.67 9.71 -26.74
C ASP A 261 17.64 11.07 -26.05
N GLU A 262 16.93 12.02 -26.64
CA GLU A 262 16.76 13.34 -26.04
C GLU A 262 16.19 13.24 -24.62
N ILE A 263 16.87 13.91 -23.67
CA ILE A 263 16.50 13.88 -22.26
C ILE A 263 15.35 14.83 -22.02
N GLU A 264 14.16 14.26 -21.87
CA GLU A 264 12.91 14.96 -21.60
C GLU A 264 12.31 14.50 -20.27
N PRO A 265 11.38 15.24 -19.66
CA PRO A 265 10.68 14.80 -18.44
C PRO A 265 10.02 13.41 -18.56
N ARG A 266 9.56 13.03 -19.77
CA ARG A 266 8.98 11.69 -20.02
C ARG A 266 10.00 10.56 -19.91
N SER A 267 11.30 10.84 -20.14
CA SER A 267 12.38 9.86 -20.01
C SER A 267 12.57 9.38 -18.56
N PHE A 268 12.10 10.14 -17.58
CA PHE A 268 12.13 9.80 -16.16
C PHE A 268 10.80 9.29 -15.62
N SER A 269 9.81 9.07 -16.47
CA SER A 269 8.50 8.55 -16.06
C SER A 269 8.47 7.03 -16.13
N PHE A 270 8.29 6.37 -15.00
CA PHE A 270 8.06 4.92 -14.97
C PHE A 270 6.65 4.51 -15.40
N ASN A 271 5.73 5.48 -15.58
CA ASN A 271 4.38 5.25 -16.12
C ASN A 271 4.33 5.43 -17.65
N ASN A 272 5.44 5.81 -18.27
CA ASN A 272 5.53 6.04 -19.70
C ASN A 272 6.53 5.05 -20.32
N PRO A 273 6.24 4.41 -21.45
CA PRO A 273 7.13 3.47 -22.13
C PRO A 273 8.52 4.05 -22.49
N PHE A 274 8.62 5.37 -22.64
CA PHE A 274 9.92 6.04 -22.92
C PHE A 274 10.91 5.92 -21.76
N GLY A 275 10.44 6.00 -20.51
CA GLY A 275 11.30 5.93 -19.33
C GLY A 275 11.22 4.62 -18.55
N ALA A 276 10.11 3.89 -18.68
CA ALA A 276 9.87 2.66 -17.94
C ALA A 276 10.82 1.51 -18.32
N CYS A 277 11.24 0.73 -17.34
CA CYS A 277 11.97 -0.52 -17.59
C CYS A 277 11.14 -1.44 -18.50
N PRO A 278 11.69 -1.94 -19.62
CA PRO A 278 10.95 -2.73 -20.60
C PRO A 278 10.53 -4.11 -20.06
N THR A 279 11.18 -4.62 -19.02
CA THR A 279 10.91 -5.94 -18.44
C THR A 279 9.74 -5.92 -17.45
N CYS A 280 9.65 -4.91 -16.58
CA CYS A 280 8.59 -4.79 -15.57
C CYS A 280 7.59 -3.67 -15.88
N PHE A 281 7.73 -3.00 -17.01
CA PHE A 281 6.85 -1.89 -17.43
C PHE A 281 6.67 -0.81 -16.35
N GLY A 282 7.75 -0.52 -15.61
CA GLY A 282 7.76 0.51 -14.58
C GLY A 282 7.23 0.07 -13.21
N LEU A 283 6.88 -1.20 -13.01
CA LEU A 283 6.46 -1.71 -11.70
C LEU A 283 7.62 -1.83 -10.70
N GLY A 284 8.83 -2.13 -11.19
CA GLY A 284 10.02 -2.35 -10.37
C GLY A 284 10.12 -3.77 -9.79
N TYR A 285 9.05 -4.54 -9.85
CA TYR A 285 8.98 -5.90 -9.33
C TYR A 285 8.20 -6.81 -10.28
N LYS A 286 8.28 -8.10 -10.01
CA LYS A 286 7.46 -9.14 -10.63
C LYS A 286 6.77 -9.95 -9.54
N MET A 287 5.60 -10.46 -9.85
CA MET A 287 4.95 -11.49 -9.05
C MET A 287 5.30 -12.83 -9.69
N GLU A 288 5.97 -13.68 -8.96
CA GLU A 288 6.43 -15.00 -9.43
C GLU A 288 5.99 -16.06 -8.41
N PHE A 289 5.60 -17.24 -8.91
CA PHE A 289 5.26 -18.36 -8.04
C PHE A 289 6.49 -18.77 -7.24
N ASP A 290 6.31 -18.93 -5.94
CA ASP A 290 7.37 -19.26 -5.00
C ASP A 290 7.28 -20.73 -4.58
N GLU A 291 8.37 -21.45 -4.76
CA GLU A 291 8.45 -22.86 -4.40
C GLU A 291 8.14 -23.10 -2.92
N GLN A 292 8.65 -22.25 -2.02
CA GLN A 292 8.44 -22.40 -0.57
C GLN A 292 6.97 -22.21 -0.16
N LEU A 293 6.21 -21.45 -0.96
CA LEU A 293 4.77 -21.30 -0.75
C LEU A 293 3.99 -22.48 -1.32
N MET A 294 4.46 -23.08 -2.44
CA MET A 294 3.83 -24.23 -3.07
C MET A 294 4.17 -25.54 -2.35
N ILE A 295 5.35 -25.62 -1.73
CA ILE A 295 5.88 -26.77 -0.98
C ILE A 295 6.40 -26.26 0.37
N PRO A 296 5.52 -25.91 1.30
CA PRO A 296 5.90 -25.24 2.55
C PRO A 296 6.60 -26.16 3.56
N ASP A 297 6.36 -27.47 3.47
CA ASP A 297 6.98 -28.49 4.30
C ASP A 297 7.71 -29.51 3.42
N GLN A 298 9.00 -29.28 3.24
CA GLN A 298 9.85 -30.12 2.41
C GLN A 298 10.24 -31.44 3.10
N SER A 299 9.94 -31.61 4.39
CA SER A 299 10.11 -32.87 5.12
C SER A 299 9.02 -33.90 4.76
N LEU A 300 7.93 -33.47 4.14
CA LEU A 300 6.89 -34.34 3.61
C LEU A 300 7.27 -34.90 2.24
N SER A 301 6.83 -36.10 1.94
CA SER A 301 6.91 -36.67 0.61
C SER A 301 5.74 -36.16 -0.28
N ILE A 302 5.86 -36.36 -1.59
CA ILE A 302 4.77 -36.10 -2.52
C ILE A 302 3.53 -36.94 -2.16
N ASP A 303 3.72 -38.17 -1.74
CA ASP A 303 2.66 -39.07 -1.27
C ASP A 303 1.95 -38.54 -0.02
N GLN A 304 2.68 -37.84 0.84
CA GLN A 304 2.14 -37.22 2.04
C GLN A 304 1.54 -35.81 1.77
N GLY A 305 1.56 -35.35 0.53
CA GLY A 305 0.98 -34.08 0.13
C GLY A 305 1.90 -32.87 0.31
N ALA A 306 3.19 -33.00 0.08
CA ALA A 306 4.14 -31.89 0.09
C ALA A 306 3.70 -30.74 -0.82
N ILE A 307 3.11 -31.02 -2.00
CA ILE A 307 2.65 -30.04 -2.98
C ILE A 307 1.20 -29.65 -2.67
N ILE A 308 0.98 -28.40 -2.30
CA ILE A 308 -0.32 -27.92 -1.82
C ILE A 308 -1.05 -26.93 -2.74
N VAL A 309 -0.43 -26.59 -3.88
CA VAL A 309 -1.01 -25.62 -4.82
C VAL A 309 -2.25 -26.17 -5.53
N PRO A 310 -3.28 -25.36 -5.81
CA PRO A 310 -4.50 -25.80 -6.51
C PRO A 310 -4.20 -26.53 -7.83
N GLY A 311 -4.90 -27.67 -8.03
CA GLY A 311 -4.71 -28.52 -9.18
C GLY A 311 -3.57 -29.56 -9.06
N TRP A 312 -2.76 -29.48 -8.01
CA TRP A 312 -1.73 -30.47 -7.66
C TRP A 312 -2.01 -31.23 -6.35
N GLN A 313 -3.01 -30.80 -5.58
CA GLN A 313 -3.42 -31.48 -4.35
C GLN A 313 -3.85 -32.94 -4.56
N SER A 314 -4.30 -33.27 -5.76
CA SER A 314 -4.66 -34.64 -6.18
C SER A 314 -3.45 -35.55 -6.47
N CYS A 315 -2.22 -35.07 -6.29
CA CYS A 315 -1.01 -35.89 -6.45
C CYS A 315 -0.94 -37.07 -5.47
N THR A 316 -1.65 -37.00 -4.35
CA THR A 316 -1.79 -38.07 -3.35
C THR A 316 -2.84 -39.10 -3.75
N ASP A 317 -3.68 -38.83 -4.73
CA ASP A 317 -4.73 -39.75 -5.21
C ASP A 317 -4.21 -40.57 -6.40
N GLU A 318 -4.09 -41.86 -6.23
CA GLU A 318 -3.59 -42.80 -7.26
C GLU A 318 -4.42 -42.81 -8.53
N GLY A 319 -5.70 -42.45 -8.46
CA GLY A 319 -6.60 -42.31 -9.60
C GLY A 319 -6.48 -41.01 -10.37
N SER A 320 -5.69 -40.05 -9.92
CA SER A 320 -5.60 -38.73 -10.56
C SER A 320 -4.62 -38.70 -11.74
N PHE A 321 -4.92 -37.83 -12.74
CA PHE A 321 -4.03 -37.60 -13.86
C PHE A 321 -2.71 -36.96 -13.44
N THR A 322 -2.72 -36.11 -12.42
CA THR A 322 -1.51 -35.49 -11.84
C THR A 322 -0.59 -36.57 -11.25
N ARG A 323 -1.16 -37.57 -10.56
CA ARG A 323 -0.41 -38.72 -10.04
C ARG A 323 0.19 -39.56 -11.17
N ALA A 324 -0.55 -39.81 -12.21
CA ALA A 324 -0.07 -40.54 -13.37
C ALA A 324 1.15 -39.87 -14.04
N ILE A 325 1.16 -38.53 -14.12
CA ILE A 325 2.31 -37.75 -14.60
C ILE A 325 3.53 -37.97 -13.68
N LEU A 326 3.34 -37.83 -12.37
CA LEU A 326 4.43 -37.99 -11.40
C LEU A 326 4.99 -39.40 -11.41
N ASN A 327 4.15 -40.44 -11.52
CA ASN A 327 4.58 -41.82 -11.64
C ASN A 327 5.42 -42.07 -12.92
N ALA A 328 5.00 -41.49 -14.04
CA ALA A 328 5.75 -41.56 -15.30
C ALA A 328 7.12 -40.87 -15.21
N LEU A 329 7.18 -39.72 -14.53
CA LEU A 329 8.45 -39.03 -14.26
C LEU A 329 9.36 -39.87 -13.31
N ALA A 330 8.76 -40.43 -12.27
CA ALA A 330 9.49 -41.30 -11.32
C ALA A 330 10.10 -42.52 -11.99
N GLU A 331 9.36 -43.17 -12.89
CA GLU A 331 9.84 -44.30 -13.70
C GLU A 331 10.97 -43.89 -14.66
N GLU A 332 10.83 -42.78 -15.38
CA GLU A 332 11.78 -42.32 -16.40
C GLU A 332 13.08 -41.76 -15.80
N PHE A 333 13.01 -41.08 -14.68
CA PHE A 333 14.15 -40.44 -14.01
C PHE A 333 14.64 -41.18 -12.75
N HIS A 334 14.10 -42.38 -12.49
CA HIS A 334 14.52 -43.31 -11.43
C HIS A 334 14.50 -42.70 -10.01
N PHE A 335 13.38 -42.08 -9.63
CA PHE A 335 13.14 -41.60 -8.26
C PHE A 335 11.81 -42.13 -7.71
N THR A 336 11.56 -41.97 -6.42
CA THR A 336 10.32 -42.43 -5.77
C THR A 336 9.56 -41.26 -5.17
N LEU A 337 8.24 -41.38 -5.01
CA LEU A 337 7.37 -40.31 -4.53
C LEU A 337 7.14 -40.32 -3.01
N ASP A 338 7.63 -41.33 -2.32
CA ASP A 338 7.47 -41.60 -0.89
C ASP A 338 8.58 -41.01 0.00
N VAL A 339 9.64 -40.46 -0.61
CA VAL A 339 10.74 -39.82 0.11
C VAL A 339 10.47 -38.34 0.37
N PRO A 340 11.01 -37.72 1.45
CA PRO A 340 10.91 -36.30 1.72
C PRO A 340 11.36 -35.47 0.53
N PHE A 341 10.63 -34.38 0.24
CA PHE A 341 10.91 -33.54 -0.92
C PHE A 341 12.33 -32.95 -0.89
N GLU A 342 12.84 -32.59 0.30
CA GLU A 342 14.21 -32.09 0.50
C GLU A 342 15.30 -33.12 0.19
N SER A 343 14.98 -34.41 0.12
CA SER A 343 15.92 -35.49 -0.14
C SER A 343 16.21 -35.74 -1.62
N TYR A 344 15.42 -35.12 -2.52
CA TYR A 344 15.67 -35.25 -3.96
C TYR A 344 16.99 -34.62 -4.37
N SER A 345 17.70 -35.28 -5.31
CA SER A 345 18.87 -34.69 -5.94
C SER A 345 18.52 -33.39 -6.64
N LYS A 346 19.47 -32.48 -6.79
CA LYS A 346 19.29 -31.21 -7.48
C LYS A 346 18.70 -31.38 -8.89
N GLU A 347 19.05 -32.46 -9.59
CA GLU A 347 18.54 -32.76 -10.92
C GLU A 347 17.06 -33.14 -10.90
N ILE A 348 16.64 -34.03 -9.99
CA ILE A 348 15.24 -34.40 -9.83
C ILE A 348 14.39 -33.20 -9.36
N HIS A 349 14.91 -32.46 -8.41
CA HIS A 349 14.28 -31.23 -7.93
C HIS A 349 14.04 -30.23 -9.07
N ASP A 350 15.05 -29.99 -9.92
CA ASP A 350 14.94 -29.09 -11.06
C ASP A 350 13.90 -29.59 -12.09
N ILE A 351 13.86 -30.90 -12.36
CA ILE A 351 12.82 -31.50 -13.23
C ILE A 351 11.42 -31.27 -12.64
N LEU A 352 11.21 -31.49 -11.37
CA LEU A 352 9.91 -31.31 -10.73
C LEU A 352 9.45 -29.84 -10.74
N ILE A 353 10.36 -28.93 -10.48
CA ILE A 353 10.03 -27.49 -10.37
C ILE A 353 9.99 -26.80 -11.75
N ASN A 354 11.02 -26.97 -12.59
CA ASN A 354 11.21 -26.22 -13.84
C ASN A 354 10.83 -27.03 -15.08
N GLY A 355 10.67 -28.36 -14.95
CA GLY A 355 10.29 -29.24 -16.04
C GLY A 355 11.46 -29.87 -16.80
N THR A 356 11.14 -30.64 -17.81
CA THR A 356 12.10 -31.34 -18.67
C THR A 356 11.72 -31.17 -20.14
N ASN A 357 12.71 -31.18 -21.03
CA ASN A 357 12.50 -31.20 -22.48
C ASN A 357 12.27 -32.62 -23.01
N LYS A 358 12.41 -33.66 -22.17
CA LYS A 358 12.22 -35.05 -22.54
C LYS A 358 10.75 -35.40 -22.46
N SER A 359 10.22 -36.08 -23.50
CA SER A 359 8.87 -36.62 -23.48
C SER A 359 8.79 -37.86 -22.63
N VAL A 360 7.80 -37.95 -21.76
CA VAL A 360 7.50 -39.12 -20.91
C VAL A 360 6.15 -39.72 -21.29
N LYS A 361 6.05 -41.07 -21.22
CA LYS A 361 4.82 -41.80 -21.55
C LYS A 361 3.96 -41.95 -20.31
N VAL A 362 2.89 -41.16 -20.23
CA VAL A 362 1.93 -41.19 -19.12
C VAL A 362 0.82 -42.19 -19.44
N ARG A 363 0.69 -43.23 -18.65
CA ARG A 363 -0.43 -44.17 -18.68
C ARG A 363 -1.49 -43.75 -17.69
N TYR A 364 -2.68 -43.46 -18.17
CA TYR A 364 -3.78 -43.00 -17.33
C TYR A 364 -5.07 -43.76 -17.65
N LYS A 365 -5.73 -44.26 -16.58
CA LYS A 365 -7.03 -44.93 -16.63
C LYS A 365 -8.08 -43.98 -16.09
N GLY A 366 -8.78 -43.29 -16.99
CA GLY A 366 -9.87 -42.37 -16.65
C GLY A 366 -11.25 -43.06 -16.77
N GLN A 367 -12.31 -42.30 -16.45
CA GLN A 367 -13.70 -42.76 -16.54
C GLN A 367 -14.12 -43.20 -17.98
N ARG A 368 -13.39 -42.77 -19.01
CA ARG A 368 -13.68 -43.05 -20.44
C ARG A 368 -12.74 -44.10 -21.05
N GLY A 369 -11.90 -44.78 -20.24
CA GLY A 369 -10.96 -45.81 -20.68
C GLY A 369 -9.52 -45.55 -20.32
N GLU A 370 -8.62 -46.46 -20.72
CA GLU A 370 -7.17 -46.36 -20.57
C GLU A 370 -6.57 -45.69 -21.82
N GLY A 371 -5.63 -44.77 -21.59
CA GLY A 371 -4.88 -44.07 -22.65
C GLY A 371 -3.41 -43.91 -22.29
N VAL A 372 -2.57 -43.86 -23.33
CA VAL A 372 -1.16 -43.53 -23.19
C VAL A 372 -0.92 -42.18 -23.87
N TYR A 373 -0.34 -41.24 -23.12
CA TYR A 373 -0.10 -39.87 -23.58
C TYR A 373 1.41 -39.59 -23.56
N ASP A 374 1.95 -39.07 -24.66
CA ASP A 374 3.31 -38.56 -24.68
C ASP A 374 3.30 -37.09 -24.24
N ILE A 375 3.88 -36.79 -23.07
CA ILE A 375 3.85 -35.47 -22.46
C ILE A 375 5.26 -34.97 -22.19
N VAL A 376 5.54 -33.75 -22.57
CA VAL A 376 6.71 -33.00 -22.10
C VAL A 376 6.30 -32.26 -20.83
N PHE A 377 6.89 -32.65 -19.71
CA PHE A 377 6.52 -32.07 -18.43
C PHE A 377 7.09 -30.64 -18.30
N GLU A 378 6.22 -29.66 -18.23
CA GLU A 378 6.56 -28.23 -18.18
C GLU A 378 7.11 -27.74 -16.83
N GLY A 379 7.03 -28.56 -15.78
CA GLY A 379 7.40 -28.21 -14.42
C GLY A 379 6.25 -27.61 -13.62
N LEU A 380 6.37 -27.70 -12.28
CA LEU A 380 5.34 -27.24 -11.37
C LEU A 380 5.06 -25.73 -11.55
N ILE A 381 6.10 -24.90 -11.58
CA ILE A 381 5.97 -23.44 -11.68
C ILE A 381 5.23 -23.04 -12.98
N LYS A 382 5.70 -23.50 -14.13
CA LYS A 382 5.10 -23.13 -15.42
C LYS A 382 3.67 -23.65 -15.55
N ASN A 383 3.40 -24.88 -15.05
CA ASN A 383 2.05 -25.44 -15.05
C ASN A 383 1.07 -24.58 -14.24
N VAL A 384 1.48 -24.18 -13.04
CA VAL A 384 0.66 -23.33 -12.16
C VAL A 384 0.47 -21.94 -12.79
N GLU A 385 1.53 -21.38 -13.37
CA GLU A 385 1.48 -20.09 -14.08
C GLU A 385 0.51 -20.12 -15.27
N ARG A 386 0.54 -21.19 -16.06
CA ARG A 386 -0.39 -21.39 -17.17
C ARG A 386 -1.83 -21.47 -16.66
N ARG A 387 -2.10 -22.28 -15.63
CA ARG A 387 -3.44 -22.41 -15.03
C ARG A 387 -3.96 -21.08 -14.46
N TYR A 388 -3.09 -20.29 -13.83
CA TYR A 388 -3.43 -18.96 -13.34
C TYR A 388 -3.86 -18.02 -14.48
N ARG A 389 -3.17 -18.09 -15.65
CA ARG A 389 -3.52 -17.27 -16.82
C ARG A 389 -4.82 -17.72 -17.49
N GLU A 390 -5.07 -19.02 -17.53
CA GLU A 390 -6.22 -19.62 -18.24
C GLU A 390 -7.52 -19.59 -17.42
N THR A 391 -7.45 -19.49 -16.09
CA THR A 391 -8.66 -19.48 -15.27
C THR A 391 -9.44 -18.18 -15.41
N GLY A 392 -10.76 -18.30 -15.67
CA GLY A 392 -11.68 -17.15 -15.67
C GLY A 392 -12.30 -16.83 -14.30
N SER A 393 -11.96 -17.59 -13.26
CA SER A 393 -12.53 -17.42 -11.92
C SER A 393 -11.63 -16.53 -11.08
N GLU A 394 -12.11 -15.35 -10.68
CA GLU A 394 -11.39 -14.44 -9.80
C GLU A 394 -11.09 -15.07 -8.42
N THR A 395 -11.97 -15.94 -7.92
CA THR A 395 -11.75 -16.65 -6.65
C THR A 395 -10.54 -17.59 -6.75
N ILE A 396 -10.43 -18.35 -7.85
CA ILE A 396 -9.32 -19.26 -8.09
C ILE A 396 -8.03 -18.47 -8.35
N LYS A 397 -8.10 -17.35 -9.07
CA LYS A 397 -6.94 -16.46 -9.25
C LYS A 397 -6.42 -15.95 -7.91
N ALA A 398 -7.31 -15.45 -7.06
CA ALA A 398 -6.95 -14.99 -5.73
C ALA A 398 -6.32 -16.11 -4.85
N GLU A 399 -6.74 -17.36 -5.05
CA GLU A 399 -6.13 -18.50 -4.39
C GLU A 399 -4.70 -18.76 -4.91
N TYR A 400 -4.48 -18.75 -6.24
CA TYR A 400 -3.15 -18.86 -6.83
C TYR A 400 -2.21 -17.73 -6.40
N GLU A 401 -2.69 -16.50 -6.26
CA GLU A 401 -1.90 -15.35 -5.83
C GLU A 401 -1.31 -15.52 -4.43
N THR A 402 -1.92 -16.36 -3.57
CA THR A 402 -1.36 -16.69 -2.25
C THR A 402 -0.07 -17.49 -2.33
N PHE A 403 0.25 -18.07 -3.48
CA PHE A 403 1.49 -18.83 -3.75
C PHE A 403 2.53 -18.00 -4.50
N MET A 404 2.28 -16.69 -4.70
CA MET A 404 3.22 -15.79 -5.37
C MET A 404 3.99 -14.94 -4.37
N ARG A 405 5.23 -14.65 -4.74
CA ARG A 405 6.10 -13.70 -4.05
C ARG A 405 6.39 -12.51 -4.96
N ILE A 406 6.48 -11.35 -4.34
CA ILE A 406 6.94 -10.13 -5.02
C ILE A 406 8.47 -10.13 -4.99
N THR A 407 9.10 -10.22 -6.17
CA THR A 407 10.54 -10.17 -6.34
C THR A 407 10.98 -8.90 -7.09
N PRO A 408 12.11 -8.28 -6.74
CA PRO A 408 12.63 -7.16 -7.53
C PRO A 408 12.87 -7.56 -8.99
N CYS A 409 12.51 -6.70 -9.92
CA CYS A 409 12.75 -6.95 -11.34
C CYS A 409 14.24 -7.22 -11.62
N SER A 410 14.56 -8.32 -12.28
CA SER A 410 15.94 -8.73 -12.59
C SER A 410 16.72 -7.70 -13.43
N THR A 411 16.05 -6.94 -14.29
CA THR A 411 16.65 -5.95 -15.18
C THR A 411 16.93 -4.63 -14.48
N CYS A 412 15.93 -4.04 -13.83
CA CYS A 412 16.07 -2.74 -13.17
C CYS A 412 16.34 -2.83 -11.66
N LYS A 413 16.37 -4.04 -11.08
CA LYS A 413 16.62 -4.27 -9.65
C LYS A 413 15.76 -3.40 -8.71
N GLY A 414 14.50 -3.18 -9.08
CA GLY A 414 13.57 -2.35 -8.33
C GLY A 414 13.50 -0.88 -8.75
N MET A 415 14.43 -0.38 -9.56
CA MET A 415 14.56 1.05 -9.90
C MET A 415 13.50 1.57 -10.90
N ARG A 416 12.64 0.71 -11.47
CA ARG A 416 11.50 1.04 -12.34
C ARG A 416 11.83 1.65 -13.71
N LEU A 417 12.97 2.29 -13.88
CA LEU A 417 13.38 3.05 -15.07
C LEU A 417 14.36 2.28 -15.96
N LYS A 418 14.52 2.75 -17.18
CA LYS A 418 15.57 2.29 -18.12
C LYS A 418 16.95 2.68 -17.61
N ARG A 419 17.98 1.95 -18.05
CA ARG A 419 19.37 2.21 -17.67
C ARG A 419 19.86 3.59 -18.14
N GLU A 420 19.41 4.04 -19.30
CA GLU A 420 19.73 5.34 -19.89
C GLU A 420 19.19 6.49 -19.03
N SER A 421 17.97 6.36 -18.54
CA SER A 421 17.36 7.33 -17.62
C SER A 421 18.07 7.37 -16.27
N LEU A 422 18.47 6.22 -15.75
CA LEU A 422 19.21 6.10 -14.49
C LEU A 422 20.67 6.59 -14.61
N ALA A 423 21.20 6.69 -15.82
CA ALA A 423 22.54 7.21 -16.07
C ALA A 423 22.61 8.75 -16.07
N VAL A 424 21.47 9.43 -15.86
CA VAL A 424 21.44 10.90 -15.70
C VAL A 424 21.49 11.25 -14.22
N THR A 425 22.44 12.11 -13.82
CA THR A 425 22.66 12.47 -12.41
C THR A 425 22.53 13.97 -12.17
N VAL A 426 22.12 14.34 -10.95
CA VAL A 426 22.20 15.69 -10.39
C VAL A 426 23.00 15.56 -9.08
N ALA A 427 24.11 16.29 -8.95
CA ALA A 427 25.06 16.14 -7.84
C ALA A 427 25.42 14.65 -7.58
N ASP A 428 25.81 13.94 -8.64
CA ASP A 428 26.25 12.55 -8.66
C ASP A 428 25.20 11.49 -8.20
N LYS A 429 23.94 11.88 -8.02
CA LYS A 429 22.84 10.97 -7.73
C LYS A 429 21.82 10.90 -8.86
N ASN A 430 21.39 9.69 -9.22
CA ASN A 430 20.28 9.51 -10.16
C ASN A 430 18.93 9.75 -9.49
N ILE A 431 17.87 9.85 -10.29
CA ILE A 431 16.52 10.18 -9.78
C ILE A 431 15.97 9.11 -8.81
N TYR A 432 16.32 7.83 -9.01
CA TYR A 432 15.90 6.77 -8.10
C TYR A 432 16.61 6.86 -6.75
N GLU A 433 17.92 7.06 -6.76
CA GLU A 433 18.71 7.23 -5.53
C GLU A 433 18.20 8.38 -4.68
N VAL A 434 17.90 9.53 -5.31
CA VAL A 434 17.38 10.71 -4.61
C VAL A 434 15.96 10.44 -4.07
N THR A 435 15.09 9.83 -4.86
CA THR A 435 13.71 9.54 -4.42
C THR A 435 13.62 8.39 -3.42
N ASN A 436 14.67 7.60 -3.27
CA ASN A 436 14.78 6.53 -2.28
C ASN A 436 15.38 6.98 -0.95
N LEU A 437 15.92 8.19 -0.87
CA LEU A 437 16.31 8.80 0.40
C LEU A 437 15.09 8.97 1.30
N SER A 438 15.29 8.89 2.62
CA SER A 438 14.26 9.36 3.55
C SER A 438 13.96 10.83 3.29
N ILE A 439 12.73 11.28 3.55
CA ILE A 439 12.35 12.69 3.34
C ILE A 439 13.25 13.62 4.15
N ARG A 440 13.70 13.21 5.34
CA ARG A 440 14.69 13.92 6.15
C ARG A 440 16.04 14.05 5.43
N ASP A 441 16.57 12.95 4.91
CA ASP A 441 17.85 12.95 4.18
C ASP A 441 17.75 13.68 2.84
N LEU A 442 16.58 13.57 2.20
CA LEU A 442 16.26 14.31 0.99
C LEU A 442 16.29 15.83 1.23
N ALA A 443 15.69 16.31 2.33
CA ALA A 443 15.74 17.72 2.72
C ALA A 443 17.18 18.19 2.95
N SER A 444 17.99 17.37 3.64
CA SER A 444 19.41 17.63 3.85
C SER A 444 20.18 17.66 2.55
N PHE A 445 19.95 16.71 1.65
CA PHE A 445 20.56 16.67 0.32
C PHE A 445 20.21 17.94 -0.49
N LEU A 446 18.94 18.34 -0.52
CA LEU A 446 18.49 19.54 -1.24
C LEU A 446 19.06 20.85 -0.68
N SER A 447 19.31 20.89 0.64
CA SER A 447 19.91 22.05 1.31
C SER A 447 21.40 22.19 1.00
N ASN A 448 22.11 21.06 0.84
CA ASN A 448 23.55 21.00 0.60
C ASN A 448 23.90 20.85 -0.89
N LEU A 449 22.95 21.03 -1.79
CA LEU A 449 23.13 20.80 -3.21
C LEU A 449 24.08 21.82 -3.82
N THR A 450 25.23 21.35 -4.36
CA THR A 450 26.20 22.17 -5.06
C THR A 450 25.91 22.14 -6.57
N LEU A 451 25.54 23.28 -7.12
CA LEU A 451 25.19 23.45 -8.52
C LEU A 451 26.10 24.50 -9.18
N THR A 452 26.35 24.37 -10.46
CA THR A 452 26.98 25.42 -11.25
C THR A 452 26.05 26.63 -11.36
N THR A 453 26.57 27.82 -11.64
CA THR A 453 25.78 29.04 -11.80
C THR A 453 24.65 28.86 -12.81
N THR A 454 24.90 28.20 -13.92
CA THR A 454 23.87 27.93 -14.96
C THR A 454 22.81 26.96 -14.46
N GLN A 455 23.20 25.88 -13.78
CA GLN A 455 22.25 24.92 -13.20
C GLN A 455 21.40 25.56 -12.11
N GLN A 456 21.96 26.46 -11.33
CA GLN A 456 21.24 27.20 -10.29
C GLN A 456 20.17 28.10 -10.89
N LEU A 457 20.52 28.90 -11.91
CA LEU A 457 19.56 29.77 -12.61
C LEU A 457 18.39 29.00 -13.22
N ILE A 458 18.66 27.82 -13.82
CA ILE A 458 17.62 27.00 -14.45
C ILE A 458 16.78 26.27 -13.40
N GLY A 459 17.42 25.76 -12.32
CA GLY A 459 16.80 24.86 -11.35
C GLY A 459 16.12 25.56 -10.16
N GLU A 460 16.38 26.86 -9.92
CA GLU A 460 15.99 27.57 -8.69
C GLU A 460 14.50 27.48 -8.38
N GLN A 461 13.65 27.77 -9.36
CA GLN A 461 12.19 27.72 -9.17
C GLN A 461 11.70 26.29 -8.89
N ILE A 462 12.25 25.31 -9.60
CA ILE A 462 11.90 23.90 -9.42
C ILE A 462 12.33 23.42 -8.03
N LEU A 463 13.54 23.77 -7.61
CA LEU A 463 14.08 23.40 -6.29
C LEU A 463 13.31 24.06 -5.15
N LYS A 464 12.85 25.31 -5.33
CA LYS A 464 11.97 26.00 -4.38
C LYS A 464 10.70 25.22 -4.13
N GLU A 465 10.02 24.78 -5.21
CA GLU A 465 8.79 23.99 -5.12
C GLU A 465 9.03 22.61 -4.47
N ILE A 466 10.12 21.93 -4.84
CA ILE A 466 10.49 20.65 -4.23
C ILE A 466 10.73 20.81 -2.73
N ARG A 467 11.54 21.81 -2.32
CA ARG A 467 11.85 22.06 -0.91
C ARG A 467 10.61 22.37 -0.10
N ALA A 468 9.69 23.18 -0.62
CA ALA A 468 8.45 23.52 0.06
C ALA A 468 7.59 22.25 0.30
N ARG A 469 7.39 21.41 -0.72
CA ARG A 469 6.59 20.18 -0.60
C ARG A 469 7.25 19.14 0.30
N VAL A 470 8.57 19.00 0.25
CA VAL A 470 9.33 18.13 1.16
C VAL A 470 9.17 18.61 2.60
N GLN A 471 9.21 19.92 2.85
CA GLN A 471 9.00 20.50 4.18
C GLN A 471 7.61 20.17 4.72
N PHE A 472 6.55 20.26 3.90
CA PHE A 472 5.20 19.89 4.34
C PHE A 472 5.09 18.42 4.76
N LEU A 473 5.80 17.51 4.10
CA LEU A 473 5.85 16.10 4.53
C LEU A 473 6.57 15.93 5.89
N ILE A 474 7.57 16.75 6.16
CA ILE A 474 8.25 16.79 7.48
C ILE A 474 7.31 17.32 8.55
N ASP A 475 6.58 18.39 8.24
CA ASP A 475 5.69 19.06 9.17
C ASP A 475 4.51 18.18 9.62
N VAL A 476 4.06 17.27 8.75
CA VAL A 476 3.04 16.26 9.11
C VAL A 476 3.62 14.98 9.71
N GLY A 477 4.92 14.94 10.05
CA GLY A 477 5.57 13.82 10.72
C GLY A 477 5.85 12.59 9.83
N LEU A 478 6.06 12.80 8.52
CA LEU A 478 6.36 11.73 7.54
C LEU A 478 7.83 11.74 7.08
N ASP A 479 8.71 12.29 7.87
CA ASP A 479 10.13 12.48 7.57
C ASP A 479 10.92 11.17 7.37
N TYR A 480 10.42 10.06 7.88
CA TYR A 480 11.00 8.71 7.74
C TYR A 480 10.62 7.99 6.45
N LEU A 481 9.61 8.44 5.72
CA LEU A 481 9.22 7.85 4.43
C LEU A 481 10.22 8.19 3.32
N CYS A 482 10.15 7.47 2.21
CA CYS A 482 10.82 7.82 0.96
C CYS A 482 9.80 8.06 -0.16
N LEU A 483 10.15 8.90 -1.14
CA LEU A 483 9.26 9.23 -2.25
C LEU A 483 8.99 8.03 -3.19
N SER A 484 9.89 7.06 -3.25
CA SER A 484 9.75 5.83 -4.05
C SER A 484 8.78 4.82 -3.46
N ARG A 485 8.36 4.96 -2.18
CA ARG A 485 7.48 4.02 -1.48
C ARG A 485 6.12 3.94 -2.16
N ALA A 486 5.68 2.71 -2.46
CA ALA A 486 4.39 2.45 -3.09
C ALA A 486 3.24 2.80 -2.14
N THR A 487 2.21 3.49 -2.65
CA THR A 487 1.05 3.92 -1.85
C THR A 487 0.26 2.78 -1.25
N GLY A 488 0.22 1.62 -1.92
CA GLY A 488 -0.44 0.42 -1.39
C GLY A 488 0.20 -0.19 -0.15
N THR A 489 1.42 0.24 0.22
CA THR A 489 2.15 -0.21 1.42
C THR A 489 2.01 0.75 2.61
N LEU A 490 1.32 1.87 2.41
CA LEU A 490 1.10 2.88 3.43
C LEU A 490 -0.02 2.47 4.38
N SER A 491 0.11 2.83 5.65
CA SER A 491 -1.01 2.79 6.59
C SER A 491 -2.07 3.84 6.22
N GLY A 492 -3.30 3.67 6.72
CA GLY A 492 -4.38 4.64 6.49
C GLY A 492 -3.98 6.06 6.92
N GLY A 493 -3.38 6.19 8.10
CA GLY A 493 -2.91 7.47 8.62
C GLY A 493 -1.76 8.09 7.82
N GLU A 494 -0.80 7.28 7.34
CA GLU A 494 0.26 7.77 6.43
C GLU A 494 -0.31 8.32 5.13
N ALA A 495 -1.24 7.59 4.50
CA ALA A 495 -1.88 8.02 3.26
C ALA A 495 -2.70 9.31 3.45
N GLN A 496 -3.39 9.46 4.57
CA GLN A 496 -4.15 10.65 4.93
C GLN A 496 -3.24 11.87 5.12
N ARG A 497 -2.14 11.71 5.87
CA ARG A 497 -1.17 12.80 6.08
C ARG A 497 -0.45 13.23 4.80
N ILE A 498 -0.18 12.29 3.87
CA ILE A 498 0.34 12.63 2.55
C ILE A 498 -0.64 13.53 1.81
N ARG A 499 -1.94 13.22 1.85
CA ARG A 499 -2.97 14.09 1.23
C ARG A 499 -3.06 15.44 1.91
N LEU A 500 -2.99 15.47 3.25
CA LEU A 500 -2.96 16.72 3.99
C LEU A 500 -1.77 17.59 3.57
N ALA A 501 -0.57 17.04 3.53
CA ALA A 501 0.63 17.73 3.08
C ALA A 501 0.49 18.26 1.63
N THR A 502 -0.12 17.47 0.74
CA THR A 502 -0.38 17.89 -0.65
C THR A 502 -1.36 19.07 -0.71
N GLN A 503 -2.42 19.05 0.11
CA GLN A 503 -3.41 20.12 0.16
C GLN A 503 -2.83 21.41 0.75
N ILE A 504 -1.99 21.35 1.77
CA ILE A 504 -1.26 22.50 2.29
C ILE A 504 -0.40 23.12 1.19
N GLY A 505 0.30 22.26 0.43
CA GLY A 505 1.13 22.69 -0.69
C GLY A 505 0.37 23.37 -1.82
N SER A 506 -0.96 23.18 -1.92
CA SER A 506 -1.80 23.87 -2.90
C SER A 506 -2.01 25.35 -2.60
N GLY A 507 -1.79 25.78 -1.34
CA GLY A 507 -1.93 27.17 -0.92
C GLY A 507 -3.35 27.71 -1.01
N LEU A 508 -4.38 26.85 -1.00
CA LEU A 508 -5.78 27.26 -1.03
C LEU A 508 -6.18 28.00 0.24
N VAL A 509 -6.92 29.10 0.08
CA VAL A 509 -7.40 29.97 1.16
C VAL A 509 -8.91 30.12 1.04
N GLY A 510 -9.61 30.25 2.19
CA GLY A 510 -11.06 30.44 2.23
C GLY A 510 -11.86 29.19 1.94
N VAL A 511 -11.31 28.00 2.17
CA VAL A 511 -11.98 26.70 2.03
C VAL A 511 -12.26 26.07 3.40
N ALA A 512 -13.14 25.08 3.43
CA ALA A 512 -13.35 24.24 4.60
C ALA A 512 -12.69 22.87 4.38
N TYR A 513 -11.66 22.58 5.17
CA TYR A 513 -11.05 21.26 5.25
C TYR A 513 -11.82 20.38 6.24
N ILE A 514 -12.22 19.20 5.80
CA ILE A 514 -12.91 18.22 6.62
C ILE A 514 -12.05 16.98 6.73
N LEU A 515 -11.56 16.67 7.93
CA LEU A 515 -10.61 15.59 8.20
C LEU A 515 -11.24 14.51 9.08
N ASP A 516 -10.95 13.25 8.77
CA ASP A 516 -11.42 12.08 9.52
C ASP A 516 -10.27 11.51 10.33
N GLU A 517 -10.27 11.75 11.64
CA GLU A 517 -9.31 11.20 12.60
C GLU A 517 -7.83 11.30 12.16
N PRO A 518 -7.30 12.49 11.87
CA PRO A 518 -5.95 12.64 11.35
C PRO A 518 -4.84 12.27 12.34
N SER A 519 -5.12 12.16 13.64
CA SER A 519 -4.17 11.72 14.67
C SER A 519 -3.95 10.21 14.72
N ILE A 520 -4.69 9.46 13.90
CA ILE A 520 -4.70 8.00 13.94
C ILE A 520 -3.31 7.38 13.71
N GLY A 521 -2.92 6.44 14.58
CA GLY A 521 -1.62 5.75 14.48
C GLY A 521 -0.41 6.66 14.71
N LEU A 522 -0.61 7.85 15.31
CA LEU A 522 0.46 8.76 15.68
C LEU A 522 0.92 8.54 17.11
N HIS A 523 2.23 8.59 17.28
CA HIS A 523 2.82 8.84 18.59
C HIS A 523 2.54 10.29 19.02
N GLN A 524 2.40 10.56 20.33
CA GLN A 524 2.09 11.91 20.83
C GLN A 524 3.04 13.00 20.32
N ARG A 525 4.32 12.70 20.22
CA ARG A 525 5.31 13.61 19.62
C ARG A 525 4.94 14.05 18.18
N ASP A 526 4.45 13.11 17.38
CA ASP A 526 4.10 13.39 15.99
C ASP A 526 2.72 14.06 15.91
N ASN A 527 1.84 13.82 16.89
CA ASN A 527 0.56 14.51 17.03
C ASN A 527 0.74 16.02 17.29
N ASP A 528 1.73 16.40 18.11
CA ASP A 528 2.06 17.82 18.33
C ASP A 528 2.42 18.55 17.03
N LYS A 529 3.16 17.89 16.13
CA LYS A 529 3.49 18.44 14.80
C LYS A 529 2.24 18.60 13.93
N LEU A 530 1.37 17.59 13.93
CA LEU A 530 0.11 17.61 13.19
C LEU A 530 -0.77 18.77 13.66
N LEU A 531 -0.90 18.96 14.97
CA LEU A 531 -1.65 20.09 15.55
C LEU A 531 -1.11 21.45 15.10
N GLY A 532 0.23 21.59 15.08
CA GLY A 532 0.88 22.78 14.51
C GLY A 532 0.49 23.03 13.07
N THR A 533 0.41 21.97 12.26
CA THR A 533 0.01 22.01 10.87
C THR A 533 -1.46 22.39 10.68
N LEU A 534 -2.37 21.82 11.47
CA LEU A 534 -3.80 22.16 11.43
C LEU A 534 -4.06 23.63 11.84
N LYS A 535 -3.35 24.12 12.86
CA LYS A 535 -3.39 25.53 13.25
C LYS A 535 -2.86 26.45 12.16
N HIS A 536 -1.79 26.04 11.48
CA HIS A 536 -1.26 26.79 10.34
C HIS A 536 -2.29 26.90 9.18
N LEU A 537 -2.97 25.80 8.85
CA LEU A 537 -4.05 25.80 7.85
C LEU A 537 -5.17 26.79 8.24
N ARG A 538 -5.59 26.80 9.50
CA ARG A 538 -6.57 27.74 10.04
C ARG A 538 -6.07 29.18 9.90
N ASP A 539 -4.84 29.44 10.30
CA ASP A 539 -4.23 30.78 10.32
C ASP A 539 -4.07 31.36 8.89
N LEU A 540 -4.05 30.52 7.87
CA LEU A 540 -4.13 30.93 6.46
C LEU A 540 -5.53 31.41 6.04
N GLY A 541 -6.53 31.37 6.93
CA GLY A 541 -7.92 31.82 6.65
C GLY A 541 -8.81 30.69 6.15
N ASN A 542 -8.58 29.46 6.58
CA ASN A 542 -9.40 28.30 6.28
C ASN A 542 -10.21 27.86 7.50
N SER A 543 -11.39 27.29 7.27
CA SER A 543 -12.11 26.57 8.31
C SER A 543 -11.62 25.13 8.35
N VAL A 544 -11.22 24.65 9.52
CA VAL A 544 -10.68 23.28 9.68
C VAL A 544 -11.62 22.49 10.58
N ILE A 545 -12.37 21.55 10.02
CA ILE A 545 -13.33 20.71 10.74
C ILE A 545 -12.73 19.30 10.85
N VAL A 546 -12.54 18.83 12.06
CA VAL A 546 -11.87 17.56 12.34
C VAL A 546 -12.79 16.65 13.13
N VAL A 547 -13.04 15.45 12.65
CA VAL A 547 -13.64 14.38 13.47
C VAL A 547 -12.52 13.76 14.27
N GLU A 548 -12.56 13.85 15.61
CA GLU A 548 -11.45 13.42 16.46
C GLU A 548 -11.89 12.88 17.83
N HIS A 549 -11.00 12.07 18.40
CA HIS A 549 -11.13 11.48 19.72
C HIS A 549 -9.93 11.75 20.62
N ASP A 550 -8.88 12.38 20.09
CA ASP A 550 -7.67 12.72 20.81
C ASP A 550 -7.86 13.91 21.76
N GLU A 551 -7.42 13.76 23.00
CA GLU A 551 -7.56 14.78 24.04
C GLU A 551 -6.81 16.09 23.70
N ASP A 552 -5.55 15.97 23.24
CA ASP A 552 -4.71 17.13 22.91
C ASP A 552 -5.31 17.93 21.75
N THR A 553 -5.89 17.25 20.77
CA THR A 553 -6.58 17.89 19.64
C THR A 553 -7.83 18.63 20.10
N MET A 554 -8.64 18.04 20.99
CA MET A 554 -9.84 18.69 21.54
C MET A 554 -9.48 19.91 22.40
N ARG A 555 -8.44 19.81 23.22
CA ARG A 555 -7.96 20.93 24.03
C ARG A 555 -7.36 22.07 23.20
N ALA A 556 -6.78 21.74 22.05
CA ALA A 556 -6.15 22.69 21.14
C ALA A 556 -7.14 23.35 20.17
N ALA A 557 -8.39 22.84 20.09
CA ALA A 557 -9.43 23.34 19.20
C ALA A 557 -10.00 24.69 19.70
N ASP A 558 -10.39 25.54 18.75
CA ASP A 558 -11.08 26.79 19.03
C ASP A 558 -12.56 26.54 19.41
N TYR A 559 -13.13 25.44 18.85
CA TYR A 559 -14.52 25.05 19.07
C TYR A 559 -14.67 23.53 19.01
N VAL A 560 -15.45 22.98 19.92
CA VAL A 560 -15.71 21.54 20.00
C VAL A 560 -17.21 21.29 19.99
N VAL A 561 -17.65 20.30 19.21
CA VAL A 561 -19.04 19.86 19.13
C VAL A 561 -19.10 18.38 19.56
N ASP A 562 -19.80 18.10 20.63
CA ASP A 562 -20.03 16.75 21.16
C ASP A 562 -21.37 16.19 20.65
N ILE A 563 -21.31 15.10 19.91
CA ILE A 563 -22.46 14.44 19.28
C ILE A 563 -22.78 13.14 20.02
N GLY A 564 -24.01 13.02 20.49
CA GLY A 564 -24.43 11.90 21.31
C GLY A 564 -25.94 11.85 21.51
N PRO A 565 -26.40 11.53 22.73
CA PRO A 565 -25.63 11.06 23.89
C PRO A 565 -25.14 9.61 23.79
N GLY A 566 -25.72 8.81 22.87
CA GLY A 566 -25.40 7.41 22.64
C GLY A 566 -24.90 7.12 21.22
N ALA A 567 -24.96 5.86 20.83
CA ALA A 567 -24.63 5.38 19.50
C ALA A 567 -25.90 4.94 18.71
N GLY A 568 -25.82 4.93 17.38
CA GLY A 568 -26.93 4.50 16.52
C GLY A 568 -28.20 5.33 16.75
N GLU A 569 -29.30 4.67 17.04
CA GLU A 569 -30.62 5.32 17.30
C GLU A 569 -30.64 6.21 18.56
N HIS A 570 -29.74 5.96 19.52
CA HIS A 570 -29.58 6.76 20.72
C HIS A 570 -28.63 7.96 20.55
N GLY A 571 -28.04 8.08 19.37
CA GLY A 571 -27.16 9.19 18.99
C GLY A 571 -27.87 10.26 18.18
N GLY A 572 -27.09 11.02 17.41
CA GLY A 572 -27.56 11.96 16.41
C GLY A 572 -28.07 13.29 16.96
N GLN A 573 -27.69 13.68 18.19
CA GLN A 573 -28.01 14.97 18.79
C GLN A 573 -26.74 15.71 19.16
N VAL A 574 -26.78 17.05 19.15
CA VAL A 574 -25.71 17.87 19.71
C VAL A 574 -25.89 17.92 21.23
N VAL A 575 -25.00 17.31 21.98
CA VAL A 575 -25.02 17.29 23.46
C VAL A 575 -24.46 18.57 24.04
N ALA A 576 -23.36 19.03 23.44
CA ALA A 576 -22.67 20.26 23.83
C ALA A 576 -21.95 20.84 22.62
N ALA A 577 -21.81 22.16 22.57
CA ALA A 577 -21.06 22.89 21.58
C ALA A 577 -20.46 24.16 22.22
N GLY A 578 -19.16 24.38 22.05
CA GLY A 578 -18.43 25.50 22.64
C GLY A 578 -16.94 25.21 22.76
N THR A 579 -16.26 25.85 23.67
CA THR A 579 -14.86 25.57 23.97
C THR A 579 -14.70 24.25 24.75
N ALA A 580 -13.50 23.68 24.77
CA ALA A 580 -13.24 22.46 25.56
C ALA A 580 -13.58 22.66 27.05
N GLU A 581 -13.33 23.87 27.59
CA GLU A 581 -13.65 24.22 29.00
C GLU A 581 -15.17 24.27 29.26
N GLU A 582 -15.97 24.68 28.28
CA GLU A 582 -17.42 24.69 28.37
C GLU A 582 -17.97 23.25 28.31
N LEU A 583 -17.39 22.37 27.48
CA LEU A 583 -17.74 20.96 27.46
C LEU A 583 -17.47 20.27 28.81
N MET A 584 -16.32 20.54 29.45
CA MET A 584 -15.97 19.98 30.77
C MET A 584 -16.97 20.32 31.84
N LYS A 585 -17.69 21.43 31.73
CA LYS A 585 -18.72 21.87 32.67
C LYS A 585 -20.10 21.29 32.41
N ASN A 586 -20.29 20.65 31.24
CA ASN A 586 -21.61 20.11 30.88
C ASN A 586 -21.76 18.67 31.40
N PRO A 587 -22.68 18.43 32.36
CA PRO A 587 -22.85 17.12 32.98
C PRO A 587 -23.46 16.06 32.03
N ALA A 588 -24.05 16.48 30.91
CA ALA A 588 -24.59 15.57 29.91
C ALA A 588 -23.50 15.04 28.94
N SER A 589 -22.37 15.74 28.82
CA SER A 589 -21.26 15.36 27.95
C SER A 589 -20.40 14.28 28.58
N ILE A 590 -20.41 13.07 28.01
CA ILE A 590 -19.51 11.99 28.40
C ILE A 590 -18.06 12.39 28.05
N THR A 591 -17.85 13.01 26.90
CA THR A 591 -16.55 13.55 26.49
C THR A 591 -16.03 14.58 27.53
N GLY A 592 -16.88 15.50 27.96
CA GLY A 592 -16.53 16.49 28.99
C GLY A 592 -16.13 15.87 30.32
N LYS A 593 -16.75 14.77 30.74
CA LYS A 593 -16.39 14.05 31.95
C LYS A 593 -15.03 13.38 31.89
N TYR A 594 -14.63 12.86 30.72
CA TYR A 594 -13.28 12.34 30.52
C TYR A 594 -12.24 13.47 30.47
N LEU A 595 -12.52 14.55 29.76
CA LEU A 595 -11.62 15.73 29.68
C LEU A 595 -11.42 16.42 31.03
N SER A 596 -12.42 16.43 31.91
CA SER A 596 -12.33 16.98 33.27
C SER A 596 -11.66 16.04 34.27
N GLY A 597 -11.46 14.76 33.91
CA GLY A 597 -10.93 13.72 34.81
C GLY A 597 -11.99 13.14 35.79
N GLU A 598 -13.28 13.54 35.70
CA GLU A 598 -14.38 12.92 36.46
C GLU A 598 -14.50 11.41 36.14
N LEU A 599 -14.36 11.07 34.87
CA LEU A 599 -14.23 9.70 34.38
C LEU A 599 -12.80 9.49 33.87
N LYS A 600 -12.16 8.42 34.31
CA LYS A 600 -10.81 8.05 33.84
C LYS A 600 -10.61 6.55 33.76
N ILE A 601 -9.70 6.11 32.92
CA ILE A 601 -9.24 4.72 32.86
C ILE A 601 -8.20 4.55 33.98
N PRO A 602 -8.45 3.69 34.98
CA PRO A 602 -7.58 3.61 36.14
C PRO A 602 -6.24 2.95 35.82
N VAL A 603 -5.17 3.43 36.46
CA VAL A 603 -3.88 2.74 36.44
C VAL A 603 -3.97 1.53 37.39
N PRO A 604 -3.57 0.32 36.95
CA PRO A 604 -3.55 -0.83 37.85
C PRO A 604 -2.61 -0.65 39.02
N ASN A 605 -3.08 -0.96 40.23
CA ASN A 605 -2.28 -0.84 41.47
C ASN A 605 -1.11 -1.84 41.51
N ILE A 606 -1.25 -2.98 40.84
CA ILE A 606 -0.24 -4.05 40.81
C ILE A 606 -0.06 -4.49 39.36
N ARG A 607 1.21 -4.54 38.92
CA ARG A 607 1.56 -5.10 37.60
C ARG A 607 1.74 -6.61 37.76
N ARG A 608 1.26 -7.38 36.75
CA ARG A 608 1.43 -8.83 36.71
C ARG A 608 2.89 -9.17 36.40
N GLU A 609 3.40 -10.21 37.09
CA GLU A 609 4.73 -10.74 36.79
C GLU A 609 4.74 -11.71 35.62
N PRO A 610 5.78 -11.70 34.77
CA PRO A 610 5.94 -12.64 33.68
C PRO A 610 6.00 -14.10 34.13
N GLN A 611 5.18 -14.96 33.51
CA GLN A 611 5.19 -16.41 33.78
C GLN A 611 6.19 -17.18 32.90
N GLY A 612 6.92 -16.50 32.05
CA GLY A 612 7.86 -17.04 31.08
C GLY A 612 8.21 -15.99 30.04
N TRP A 613 9.05 -16.37 29.09
CA TRP A 613 9.55 -15.45 28.06
C TRP A 613 9.52 -16.09 26.67
N LEU A 614 9.08 -15.32 25.70
CA LEU A 614 9.19 -15.59 24.27
C LEU A 614 10.26 -14.64 23.71
N THR A 615 11.35 -15.17 23.17
CA THR A 615 12.51 -14.37 22.77
C THR A 615 12.71 -14.44 21.25
N VAL A 616 12.63 -13.31 20.59
CA VAL A 616 12.99 -13.14 19.17
C VAL A 616 14.46 -12.73 19.11
N VAL A 617 15.31 -13.53 18.48
CA VAL A 617 16.75 -13.31 18.36
C VAL A 617 17.11 -12.90 16.95
N GLY A 618 17.87 -11.82 16.79
CA GLY A 618 18.45 -11.44 15.53
C GLY A 618 17.45 -10.92 14.50
N ALA A 619 16.43 -10.16 14.93
CA ALA A 619 15.45 -9.54 14.04
C ALA A 619 16.11 -8.49 13.13
N LYS A 620 15.97 -8.65 11.80
CA LYS A 620 16.64 -7.83 10.77
C LYS A 620 15.69 -7.35 9.66
N GLU A 621 14.39 -7.59 9.79
CA GLU A 621 13.44 -7.21 8.75
C GLU A 621 13.29 -5.70 8.65
N ASN A 622 13.21 -5.17 7.43
CA ASN A 622 13.10 -3.74 7.13
C ASN A 622 14.20 -2.91 7.84
N ASN A 623 13.81 -1.98 8.73
CA ASN A 623 14.72 -1.12 9.46
C ASN A 623 15.27 -1.71 10.76
N LEU A 624 14.92 -2.93 11.14
CA LEU A 624 15.39 -3.57 12.37
C LEU A 624 16.90 -3.86 12.35
N LYS A 625 17.60 -3.45 13.39
CA LYS A 625 19.08 -3.47 13.50
C LYS A 625 19.62 -4.70 14.22
N ASN A 626 19.21 -5.92 13.79
CA ASN A 626 19.67 -7.20 14.37
C ASN A 626 19.41 -7.27 15.88
N ILE A 627 18.20 -6.91 16.29
CA ILE A 627 17.83 -6.80 17.70
C ILE A 627 17.38 -8.13 18.28
N THR A 628 17.53 -8.26 19.59
CA THR A 628 16.96 -9.35 20.39
C THR A 628 15.93 -8.77 21.34
N VAL A 629 14.68 -9.28 21.25
CA VAL A 629 13.56 -8.77 22.04
C VAL A 629 12.91 -9.91 22.82
N LYS A 630 12.59 -9.65 24.09
CA LYS A 630 11.90 -10.59 24.98
C LYS A 630 10.47 -10.14 25.23
N PHE A 631 9.52 -11.00 24.90
CA PHE A 631 8.10 -10.79 25.18
C PHE A 631 7.70 -11.63 26.40
N PRO A 632 7.14 -11.02 27.45
CA PRO A 632 6.73 -11.74 28.66
C PRO A 632 5.42 -12.52 28.41
N LYS A 633 5.35 -13.73 28.96
CA LYS A 633 4.17 -14.61 28.90
C LYS A 633 3.19 -14.32 30.04
N GLY A 634 1.90 -14.41 29.73
CA GLY A 634 0.81 -14.31 30.73
C GLY A 634 0.53 -12.90 31.24
N VAL A 635 0.98 -11.89 30.53
CA VAL A 635 0.80 -10.47 30.88
C VAL A 635 0.32 -9.65 29.70
N PHE A 636 -0.10 -8.43 29.97
CA PHE A 636 -0.47 -7.43 28.97
C PHE A 636 0.74 -6.61 28.55
N THR A 637 1.21 -6.77 27.35
CA THR A 637 2.39 -6.08 26.79
C THR A 637 1.98 -5.06 25.74
N CYS A 638 2.43 -3.82 25.88
CA CYS A 638 2.35 -2.80 24.84
C CYS A 638 3.70 -2.65 24.11
N VAL A 639 3.67 -2.68 22.78
CA VAL A 639 4.78 -2.33 21.91
C VAL A 639 4.55 -0.91 21.41
N THR A 640 5.40 0.01 21.85
CA THR A 640 5.27 1.46 21.66
C THR A 640 6.41 2.03 20.85
N GLY A 641 6.39 3.32 20.59
CA GLY A 641 7.45 4.06 19.89
C GLY A 641 6.92 4.92 18.75
N VAL A 642 7.76 5.82 18.27
CA VAL A 642 7.42 6.76 17.20
C VAL A 642 7.00 6.07 15.90
N SER A 643 6.31 6.81 15.03
CA SER A 643 5.89 6.29 13.72
C SER A 643 7.10 5.85 12.92
N GLY A 644 7.02 4.67 12.27
CA GLY A 644 8.13 4.11 11.49
C GLY A 644 9.30 3.52 12.29
N SER A 645 9.22 3.40 13.63
CA SER A 645 10.30 2.85 14.47
C SER A 645 10.55 1.35 14.33
N GLY A 646 9.69 0.61 13.61
CA GLY A 646 9.86 -0.82 13.35
C GLY A 646 8.94 -1.74 14.16
N LYS A 647 7.94 -1.22 14.87
CA LYS A 647 6.96 -2.00 15.66
C LYS A 647 6.30 -3.09 14.86
N SER A 648 5.68 -2.74 13.74
CA SER A 648 4.96 -3.70 12.88
C SER A 648 5.90 -4.68 12.20
N SER A 649 7.15 -4.29 11.89
CA SER A 649 8.17 -5.20 11.37
C SER A 649 8.53 -6.26 12.41
N LEU A 650 8.68 -5.89 13.67
CA LEU A 650 8.99 -6.82 14.77
C LEU A 650 7.80 -7.74 15.09
N VAL A 651 6.61 -7.15 15.30
CA VAL A 651 5.44 -7.87 15.80
C VAL A 651 4.70 -8.60 14.69
N ASN A 652 4.34 -7.89 13.61
CA ASN A 652 3.51 -8.46 12.54
C ASN A 652 4.33 -9.27 11.53
N SER A 653 5.46 -8.72 11.04
CA SER A 653 6.23 -9.38 9.97
C SER A 653 7.08 -10.53 10.48
N ILE A 654 7.63 -10.45 11.70
CA ILE A 654 8.48 -11.51 12.26
C ILE A 654 7.70 -12.36 13.26
N LEU A 655 7.31 -11.80 14.41
CA LEU A 655 6.76 -12.56 15.53
C LEU A 655 5.48 -13.30 15.13
N TYR A 656 4.48 -12.58 14.63
CA TYR A 656 3.19 -13.18 14.26
C TYR A 656 3.36 -14.23 13.15
N GLN A 657 4.09 -13.89 12.06
CA GLN A 657 4.25 -14.81 10.93
C GLN A 657 4.99 -16.09 11.33
N ALA A 658 6.02 -15.99 12.17
CA ALA A 658 6.76 -17.14 12.67
C ALA A 658 5.91 -18.02 13.58
N LEU A 659 5.16 -17.42 14.52
CA LEU A 659 4.23 -18.13 15.40
C LEU A 659 3.09 -18.76 14.62
N ALA A 660 2.50 -18.06 13.65
CA ALA A 660 1.44 -18.59 12.81
C ALA A 660 1.90 -19.82 12.01
N LYS A 661 3.14 -19.77 11.47
CA LYS A 661 3.73 -20.90 10.76
C LYS A 661 3.89 -22.12 11.67
N GLN A 662 4.41 -21.94 12.89
CA GLN A 662 4.73 -23.05 13.78
C GLN A 662 3.52 -23.56 14.57
N LEU A 663 2.70 -22.67 15.13
CA LEU A 663 1.56 -23.04 15.99
C LEU A 663 0.30 -23.34 15.19
N ASN A 664 -0.01 -22.49 14.20
CA ASN A 664 -1.26 -22.59 13.43
C ASN A 664 -1.04 -23.34 12.09
N ARG A 665 0.18 -23.76 11.76
CA ARG A 665 0.55 -24.36 10.46
C ARG A 665 0.14 -23.47 9.27
N ALA A 666 0.21 -22.15 9.46
CA ALA A 666 -0.15 -21.21 8.43
C ALA A 666 0.93 -21.15 7.33
N ARG A 667 0.48 -20.87 6.10
CA ARG A 667 1.33 -20.74 4.92
C ARG A 667 1.90 -19.32 4.85
N THR A 668 2.83 -19.01 5.75
CA THR A 668 3.41 -17.67 5.86
C THR A 668 4.93 -17.74 5.82
N ILE A 669 5.55 -16.70 5.29
CA ILE A 669 7.00 -16.52 5.28
C ILE A 669 7.31 -15.39 6.26
N PRO A 670 7.88 -15.68 7.42
CA PRO A 670 8.27 -14.65 8.36
C PRO A 670 9.41 -13.78 7.81
N GLY A 671 9.46 -12.53 8.26
CA GLY A 671 10.58 -11.64 7.97
C GLY A 671 11.91 -12.16 8.51
N ALA A 672 13.00 -11.49 8.20
CA ALA A 672 14.35 -11.95 8.53
C ALA A 672 14.64 -11.94 10.04
N TYR A 673 14.89 -13.10 10.62
CA TYR A 673 15.32 -13.30 12.02
C TYR A 673 16.25 -14.51 12.11
N LYS A 674 16.94 -14.67 13.26
CA LYS A 674 17.81 -15.80 13.48
C LYS A 674 17.06 -16.99 14.08
N GLU A 675 16.39 -16.83 15.21
CA GLU A 675 15.61 -17.84 15.91
C GLU A 675 14.57 -17.20 16.84
N ILE A 676 13.55 -17.98 17.22
CA ILE A 676 12.59 -17.63 18.27
C ILE A 676 12.58 -18.74 19.31
N LYS A 677 12.76 -18.36 20.59
CA LYS A 677 12.80 -19.31 21.73
C LYS A 677 11.55 -19.18 22.58
N GLY A 678 11.03 -20.29 23.10
CA GLY A 678 9.90 -20.31 24.02
C GLY A 678 8.54 -20.46 23.34
N ILE A 679 8.49 -20.88 22.09
CA ILE A 679 7.24 -21.07 21.32
C ILE A 679 6.41 -22.24 21.89
N GLU A 680 7.05 -23.27 22.40
CA GLU A 680 6.44 -24.44 22.99
C GLU A 680 5.52 -24.16 24.19
N GLN A 681 5.60 -22.95 24.75
CA GLN A 681 4.75 -22.50 25.85
C GLN A 681 3.33 -22.12 25.39
N PHE A 682 3.09 -22.02 24.10
CA PHE A 682 1.84 -21.56 23.51
C PHE A 682 1.22 -22.64 22.65
N ASP A 683 -0.11 -22.63 22.53
CA ASP A 683 -0.89 -23.56 21.72
C ASP A 683 -1.32 -22.95 20.37
N LYS A 684 -1.54 -21.66 20.31
CA LYS A 684 -1.89 -20.93 19.09
C LYS A 684 -1.61 -19.43 19.20
N VAL A 685 -1.53 -18.77 18.03
CA VAL A 685 -1.49 -17.31 17.91
C VAL A 685 -2.72 -16.81 17.17
N ILE A 686 -3.26 -15.69 17.62
CA ILE A 686 -4.41 -15.01 17.02
C ILE A 686 -4.02 -13.56 16.75
N ASN A 687 -4.13 -13.15 15.50
CA ASN A 687 -3.92 -11.77 15.09
C ASN A 687 -5.27 -11.07 14.91
N ILE A 688 -5.42 -9.92 15.55
CA ILE A 688 -6.62 -9.07 15.50
C ILE A 688 -6.19 -7.72 14.92
N ASP A 689 -6.22 -7.64 13.59
CA ASP A 689 -5.86 -6.46 12.81
C ASP A 689 -7.11 -5.75 12.25
N GLN A 690 -6.88 -4.59 11.64
CA GLN A 690 -7.93 -3.76 11.03
C GLN A 690 -8.39 -4.24 9.65
N SER A 691 -7.90 -5.38 9.15
CA SER A 691 -8.31 -5.92 7.86
C SER A 691 -9.81 -6.28 7.88
N PRO A 692 -10.50 -6.13 6.75
CA PRO A 692 -11.93 -6.48 6.66
C PRO A 692 -12.21 -7.92 7.08
N ILE A 693 -13.36 -8.18 7.71
CA ILE A 693 -13.80 -9.54 8.09
C ILE A 693 -14.17 -10.43 6.89
N GLY A 694 -14.08 -9.89 5.69
CA GLY A 694 -14.25 -10.59 4.42
C GLY A 694 -14.17 -9.64 3.24
N ARG A 695 -13.93 -10.18 2.05
CA ARG A 695 -13.73 -9.41 0.82
C ARG A 695 -14.99 -9.19 -0.01
N THR A 696 -16.08 -9.82 0.36
CA THR A 696 -17.35 -9.79 -0.41
C THR A 696 -18.48 -9.19 0.40
N PRO A 697 -19.51 -8.63 -0.24
CA PRO A 697 -20.69 -8.11 0.44
C PRO A 697 -21.49 -9.18 1.24
N ARG A 698 -21.20 -10.47 1.02
CA ARG A 698 -21.79 -11.60 1.75
C ARG A 698 -21.20 -11.79 3.14
N SER A 699 -19.98 -11.34 3.35
CA SER A 699 -19.35 -11.36 4.66
C SER A 699 -19.97 -10.27 5.54
N ASN A 700 -20.40 -10.65 6.74
CA ASN A 700 -21.05 -9.75 7.69
C ASN A 700 -20.77 -10.21 9.13
N PRO A 701 -21.09 -9.41 10.15
CA PRO A 701 -20.87 -9.75 11.56
C PRO A 701 -21.48 -11.10 11.97
N ALA A 702 -22.69 -11.39 11.50
CA ALA A 702 -23.36 -12.64 11.86
C ALA A 702 -22.67 -13.89 11.29
N THR A 703 -22.17 -13.81 10.06
CA THR A 703 -21.44 -14.94 9.43
C THR A 703 -20.06 -15.11 10.05
N TYR A 704 -19.35 -14.04 10.33
CA TYR A 704 -18.00 -14.08 10.88
C TYR A 704 -17.96 -14.65 12.31
N THR A 705 -18.87 -14.22 13.17
CA THR A 705 -19.00 -14.74 14.54
C THR A 705 -19.58 -16.16 14.59
N GLY A 706 -20.10 -16.65 13.46
CA GLY A 706 -20.77 -17.96 13.38
C GLY A 706 -22.15 -17.99 14.05
N VAL A 707 -22.71 -16.84 14.44
CA VAL A 707 -24.07 -16.77 15.00
C VAL A 707 -25.12 -17.04 13.93
N PHE A 708 -24.82 -16.72 12.67
CA PHE A 708 -25.75 -16.94 11.56
C PHE A 708 -26.08 -18.41 11.34
N ASP A 709 -25.15 -19.33 11.57
CA ASP A 709 -25.43 -20.77 11.47
C ASP A 709 -26.46 -21.22 12.48
N MET A 710 -26.37 -20.71 13.72
CA MET A 710 -27.35 -20.98 14.78
C MET A 710 -28.72 -20.35 14.48
N ILE A 711 -28.73 -19.15 13.88
CA ILE A 711 -29.98 -18.49 13.46
C ILE A 711 -30.63 -19.30 12.33
N ARG A 712 -29.89 -19.83 11.38
CA ARG A 712 -30.41 -20.69 10.30
C ARG A 712 -31.01 -21.99 10.86
N ASP A 713 -30.36 -22.61 11.82
CA ASP A 713 -30.87 -23.82 12.50
C ASP A 713 -32.17 -23.52 13.25
N LEU A 714 -32.27 -22.34 13.92
CA LEU A 714 -33.45 -21.89 14.59
C LEU A 714 -34.62 -21.70 13.61
N PHE A 715 -34.42 -21.04 12.48
CA PHE A 715 -35.43 -20.86 11.44
C PHE A 715 -35.89 -22.19 10.83
N ALA A 716 -34.95 -23.11 10.57
CA ALA A 716 -35.26 -24.45 10.07
C ALA A 716 -36.09 -25.28 11.09
N SER A 717 -35.99 -24.98 12.38
CA SER A 717 -36.76 -25.65 13.44
C SER A 717 -38.17 -25.15 13.59
N THR A 718 -38.56 -24.03 12.97
CA THR A 718 -39.90 -23.45 13.02
C THR A 718 -40.95 -24.39 12.39
N VAL A 719 -42.19 -24.27 12.82
CA VAL A 719 -43.33 -25.09 12.32
C VAL A 719 -43.50 -24.87 10.80
N ASP A 720 -43.46 -23.62 10.37
CA ASP A 720 -43.64 -23.25 8.95
C ASP A 720 -42.53 -23.85 8.06
N ALA A 721 -41.26 -23.80 8.52
CA ALA A 721 -40.14 -24.39 7.78
C ALA A 721 -40.26 -25.91 7.68
N LYS A 722 -40.61 -26.58 8.78
CA LYS A 722 -40.80 -28.05 8.82
C LYS A 722 -41.93 -28.47 7.92
N THR A 723 -43.08 -27.76 7.94
CA THR A 723 -44.25 -28.04 7.10
C THR A 723 -43.90 -27.93 5.61
N ARG A 724 -43.02 -27.00 5.25
CA ARG A 724 -42.58 -26.79 3.86
C ARG A 724 -41.33 -27.64 3.49
N GLY A 725 -40.81 -28.44 4.39
CA GLY A 725 -39.61 -29.27 4.18
C GLY A 725 -38.33 -28.45 4.02
N TYR A 726 -38.27 -27.26 4.60
CA TYR A 726 -37.13 -26.37 4.51
C TYR A 726 -36.05 -26.76 5.54
N ASN A 727 -34.85 -27.04 5.05
CA ASN A 727 -33.68 -27.29 5.89
C ASN A 727 -32.87 -25.99 6.06
N LYS A 728 -31.81 -26.02 6.88
CA LYS A 728 -30.96 -24.85 7.15
C LYS A 728 -30.30 -24.24 5.89
N GLY A 729 -30.11 -25.04 4.83
CA GLY A 729 -29.57 -24.56 3.54
C GLY A 729 -30.50 -23.55 2.87
N ARG A 730 -31.84 -23.67 3.08
CA ARG A 730 -32.84 -22.74 2.55
C ARG A 730 -32.63 -21.31 3.05
N PHE A 731 -32.16 -21.16 4.28
CA PHE A 731 -31.95 -19.87 4.95
C PHE A 731 -30.52 -19.31 4.73
N SER A 732 -29.76 -19.93 3.82
CA SER A 732 -28.42 -19.43 3.42
C SER A 732 -28.51 -18.59 2.16
N PHE A 733 -27.98 -17.39 2.19
CA PHE A 733 -27.84 -16.56 1.00
C PHE A 733 -26.64 -16.99 0.10
N ASN A 734 -25.83 -17.95 0.53
CA ASN A 734 -24.72 -18.51 -0.26
C ASN A 734 -25.11 -19.72 -1.10
N VAL A 735 -26.22 -20.42 -0.76
CA VAL A 735 -26.65 -21.67 -1.37
C VAL A 735 -27.89 -21.44 -2.24
N LYS A 736 -27.94 -22.09 -3.40
CA LYS A 736 -29.14 -22.06 -4.26
C LYS A 736 -30.37 -22.63 -3.55
N GLY A 737 -31.54 -22.10 -3.87
CA GLY A 737 -32.82 -22.57 -3.39
C GLY A 737 -33.56 -21.55 -2.51
N GLY A 738 -32.89 -20.85 -1.60
CA GLY A 738 -33.54 -19.83 -0.74
C GLY A 738 -33.09 -18.40 -1.03
N ARG A 739 -31.99 -18.22 -1.70
CA ARG A 739 -31.43 -16.91 -2.05
C ARG A 739 -32.13 -16.30 -3.28
N CYS A 740 -32.02 -15.00 -3.43
CA CYS A 740 -32.35 -14.33 -4.68
C CYS A 740 -31.34 -14.72 -5.77
N GLU A 741 -31.80 -15.35 -6.84
CA GLU A 741 -30.91 -15.80 -7.92
C GLU A 741 -30.44 -14.62 -8.81
N ALA A 742 -31.20 -13.51 -8.89
CA ALA A 742 -30.80 -12.34 -9.68
C ALA A 742 -29.50 -11.69 -9.17
N CYS A 743 -29.35 -11.54 -7.84
CA CYS A 743 -28.12 -11.04 -7.22
C CYS A 743 -27.29 -12.16 -6.57
N SER A 744 -27.65 -13.42 -6.77
CA SER A 744 -26.97 -14.58 -6.17
C SER A 744 -26.80 -14.49 -4.64
N GLY A 745 -27.72 -13.77 -3.96
CA GLY A 745 -27.71 -13.56 -2.51
C GLY A 745 -26.89 -12.37 -2.01
N ASP A 746 -26.30 -11.57 -2.88
CA ASP A 746 -25.55 -10.38 -2.50
C ASP A 746 -26.44 -9.24 -2.00
N GLY A 747 -27.70 -9.18 -2.44
CA GLY A 747 -28.62 -8.09 -2.17
C GLY A 747 -28.36 -6.82 -2.98
N ILE A 748 -27.19 -6.72 -3.56
CA ILE A 748 -26.71 -5.60 -4.38
C ILE A 748 -26.18 -6.12 -5.70
N VAL A 749 -26.17 -5.27 -6.71
CA VAL A 749 -25.56 -5.53 -8.03
C VAL A 749 -24.39 -4.56 -8.17
N LYS A 750 -23.22 -5.09 -8.48
CA LYS A 750 -22.04 -4.32 -8.78
C LYS A 750 -22.09 -3.87 -10.24
N ILE A 751 -22.03 -2.58 -10.50
CA ILE A 751 -21.88 -2.01 -11.83
C ILE A 751 -20.42 -1.57 -11.97
N GLU A 752 -19.68 -2.28 -12.81
CA GLU A 752 -18.28 -1.97 -13.07
C GLU A 752 -18.16 -0.74 -13.98
N MET A 753 -17.46 0.27 -13.51
CA MET A 753 -17.23 1.51 -14.21
C MET A 753 -15.73 1.58 -14.60
N HIS A 754 -15.42 1.39 -15.89
CA HIS A 754 -14.02 1.28 -16.36
C HIS A 754 -13.09 2.43 -15.98
N PHE A 755 -13.63 3.63 -15.77
CA PHE A 755 -12.83 4.84 -15.44
C PHE A 755 -13.23 5.52 -14.13
N LEU A 756 -14.27 5.02 -13.45
CA LEU A 756 -14.80 5.54 -12.20
C LEU A 756 -14.85 4.42 -11.15
N PRO A 757 -14.97 4.73 -9.87
CA PRO A 757 -15.22 3.71 -8.85
C PRO A 757 -16.48 2.90 -9.16
N ASP A 758 -16.44 1.61 -8.89
CA ASP A 758 -17.58 0.70 -9.06
C ASP A 758 -18.78 1.18 -8.24
N VAL A 759 -19.97 1.15 -8.83
CA VAL A 759 -21.21 1.53 -8.17
C VAL A 759 -21.96 0.28 -7.72
N TYR A 760 -22.43 0.30 -6.48
CA TYR A 760 -23.24 -0.77 -5.90
C TYR A 760 -24.67 -0.29 -5.75
N VAL A 761 -25.60 -0.94 -6.45
CA VAL A 761 -27.03 -0.61 -6.37
C VAL A 761 -27.81 -1.77 -5.75
N PRO A 762 -28.89 -1.50 -4.98
CA PRO A 762 -29.78 -2.56 -4.48
C PRO A 762 -30.34 -3.40 -5.63
N CYS A 763 -30.39 -4.71 -5.45
CA CYS A 763 -30.98 -5.61 -6.45
C CYS A 763 -32.45 -5.29 -6.65
N GLU A 764 -32.88 -5.03 -7.87
CA GLU A 764 -34.28 -4.67 -8.21
C GLU A 764 -35.28 -5.78 -7.87
N VAL A 765 -34.88 -7.05 -7.97
CA VAL A 765 -35.75 -8.22 -7.72
C VAL A 765 -36.01 -8.42 -6.23
N CYS A 766 -34.98 -8.47 -5.41
CA CYS A 766 -35.13 -8.69 -3.97
C CYS A 766 -35.13 -7.39 -3.15
N LYS A 767 -34.89 -6.23 -3.77
CA LYS A 767 -34.85 -4.92 -3.11
C LYS A 767 -33.93 -4.92 -1.89
N GLY A 768 -32.74 -5.51 -2.07
CA GLY A 768 -31.73 -5.62 -1.01
C GLY A 768 -31.92 -6.80 -0.03
N LYS A 769 -33.03 -7.53 -0.09
CA LYS A 769 -33.40 -8.55 0.92
C LYS A 769 -32.62 -9.87 0.82
N ARG A 770 -31.83 -10.10 -0.22
CA ARG A 770 -30.96 -11.28 -0.43
C ARG A 770 -31.67 -12.61 -0.67
N TYR A 771 -32.94 -12.77 -0.29
CA TYR A 771 -33.72 -14.02 -0.34
C TYR A 771 -34.88 -13.94 -1.31
N ASN A 772 -35.39 -15.09 -1.73
CA ASN A 772 -36.63 -15.20 -2.45
C ASN A 772 -37.85 -15.03 -1.53
N ARG A 773 -39.04 -14.81 -2.12
CA ARG A 773 -40.25 -14.49 -1.36
C ARG A 773 -40.65 -15.60 -0.42
N GLU A 774 -40.61 -16.86 -0.85
CA GLU A 774 -41.02 -18.03 -0.08
C GLU A 774 -40.16 -18.23 1.18
N THR A 775 -38.86 -17.95 1.12
CA THR A 775 -37.97 -17.99 2.28
C THR A 775 -38.30 -16.89 3.29
N LEU A 776 -38.68 -15.69 2.80
CA LEU A 776 -39.04 -14.55 3.66
C LEU A 776 -40.40 -14.70 4.33
N GLU A 777 -41.28 -15.63 3.87
CA GLU A 777 -42.53 -15.93 4.50
C GLU A 777 -42.38 -16.71 5.83
N VAL A 778 -41.29 -17.46 5.98
CA VAL A 778 -41.01 -18.17 7.24
C VAL A 778 -40.55 -17.14 8.29
N LYS A 779 -41.27 -17.14 9.43
CA LYS A 779 -41.06 -16.18 10.51
C LYS A 779 -40.76 -16.86 11.85
N TYR A 780 -39.88 -16.24 12.62
CA TYR A 780 -39.66 -16.54 14.02
C TYR A 780 -39.99 -15.30 14.84
N LYS A 781 -40.88 -15.41 15.85
CA LYS A 781 -41.40 -14.27 16.60
C LYS A 781 -41.87 -13.10 15.70
N GLY A 782 -42.51 -13.42 14.54
CA GLY A 782 -43.02 -12.42 13.60
C GLY A 782 -41.98 -11.79 12.67
N LYS A 783 -40.68 -12.12 12.77
CA LYS A 783 -39.61 -11.58 11.95
C LYS A 783 -39.08 -12.62 10.96
N SER A 784 -38.82 -12.20 9.70
CA SER A 784 -38.16 -13.03 8.69
C SER A 784 -36.66 -13.11 8.93
N ILE A 785 -35.95 -14.01 8.23
CA ILE A 785 -34.49 -14.11 8.30
C ILE A 785 -33.79 -12.80 7.87
N TYR A 786 -34.40 -12.07 6.93
CA TYR A 786 -33.87 -10.75 6.52
C TYR A 786 -34.06 -9.71 7.63
N ASP A 787 -35.25 -9.68 8.28
CA ASP A 787 -35.48 -8.74 9.37
C ASP A 787 -34.49 -8.95 10.51
N VAL A 788 -34.16 -10.22 10.82
CA VAL A 788 -33.14 -10.56 11.81
C VAL A 788 -31.74 -10.10 11.39
N LEU A 789 -31.36 -10.28 10.15
CA LEU A 789 -30.07 -9.76 9.65
C LEU A 789 -30.01 -8.22 9.67
N ASN A 790 -31.16 -7.57 9.54
CA ASN A 790 -31.24 -6.11 9.55
C ASN A 790 -31.34 -5.51 10.97
N MET A 791 -31.53 -6.34 12.01
CA MET A 791 -31.51 -5.90 13.40
C MET A 791 -30.13 -5.38 13.78
N THR A 792 -30.12 -4.35 14.62
CA THR A 792 -28.92 -3.96 15.35
C THR A 792 -28.55 -5.05 16.36
N VAL A 793 -27.28 -5.04 16.81
CA VAL A 793 -26.84 -5.98 17.87
C VAL A 793 -27.66 -5.80 19.13
N GLU A 794 -28.04 -4.57 19.49
CA GLU A 794 -28.88 -4.25 20.65
C GLU A 794 -30.30 -4.85 20.53
N GLU A 795 -30.95 -4.63 19.39
CA GLU A 795 -32.26 -5.22 19.10
C GLU A 795 -32.23 -6.76 19.11
N ALA A 796 -31.17 -7.32 18.49
CA ALA A 796 -30.99 -8.76 18.41
C ALA A 796 -30.71 -9.39 19.78
N LEU A 797 -30.05 -8.70 20.69
CA LEU A 797 -29.80 -9.14 22.06
C LEU A 797 -31.14 -9.35 22.80
N THR A 798 -32.03 -8.38 22.72
CA THR A 798 -33.38 -8.48 23.28
C THR A 798 -34.23 -9.54 22.58
N PHE A 799 -34.17 -9.64 21.26
CA PHE A 799 -34.95 -10.60 20.48
C PHE A 799 -34.59 -12.06 20.78
N PHE A 800 -33.33 -12.36 21.02
CA PHE A 800 -32.77 -13.70 21.29
C PHE A 800 -32.56 -13.99 22.78
N GLU A 801 -33.08 -13.19 23.69
CA GLU A 801 -32.92 -13.35 25.13
C GLU A 801 -33.18 -14.80 25.61
N ASN A 802 -34.16 -15.47 25.05
CA ASN A 802 -34.55 -16.84 25.40
C ASN A 802 -33.81 -17.93 24.58
N VAL A 803 -32.77 -17.60 23.83
CA VAL A 803 -31.95 -18.54 23.04
C VAL A 803 -30.47 -18.42 23.47
N PRO A 804 -30.06 -19.09 24.55
CA PRO A 804 -28.78 -18.85 25.21
C PRO A 804 -27.54 -19.00 24.28
N SER A 805 -27.61 -19.91 23.31
CA SER A 805 -26.49 -20.13 22.35
C SER A 805 -26.29 -18.96 21.41
N ILE A 806 -27.37 -18.33 20.96
CA ILE A 806 -27.35 -17.13 20.10
C ILE A 806 -27.04 -15.91 20.95
N TYR A 807 -27.74 -15.76 22.06
CA TYR A 807 -27.58 -14.63 22.99
C TYR A 807 -26.12 -14.39 23.38
N ARG A 808 -25.41 -15.43 23.83
CA ARG A 808 -24.00 -15.32 24.25
C ARG A 808 -23.08 -14.74 23.17
N LYS A 809 -23.29 -15.10 21.91
CA LYS A 809 -22.46 -14.58 20.81
C LYS A 809 -22.79 -13.12 20.47
N ILE A 810 -24.06 -12.74 20.56
CA ILE A 810 -24.52 -11.37 20.33
C ILE A 810 -24.06 -10.47 21.49
N GLU A 811 -24.12 -10.99 22.73
CA GLU A 811 -23.68 -10.30 23.92
C GLU A 811 -22.20 -9.89 23.84
N THR A 812 -21.31 -10.73 23.29
CA THR A 812 -19.91 -10.33 23.10
C THR A 812 -19.76 -9.19 22.10
N LEU A 813 -20.58 -9.13 21.04
CA LEU A 813 -20.61 -7.99 20.12
C LEU A 813 -21.08 -6.70 20.82
N TYR A 814 -22.07 -6.81 21.70
CA TYR A 814 -22.56 -5.70 22.50
C TYR A 814 -21.47 -5.18 23.48
N GLN A 815 -20.79 -6.09 24.16
CA GLN A 815 -19.74 -5.77 25.15
C GLN A 815 -18.54 -5.04 24.52
N VAL A 816 -18.17 -5.35 23.26
CA VAL A 816 -17.11 -4.64 22.53
C VAL A 816 -17.54 -3.26 22.00
N GLY A 817 -18.74 -2.76 22.40
CA GLY A 817 -19.23 -1.44 21.99
C GLY A 817 -19.79 -1.38 20.57
N LEU A 818 -20.25 -2.50 20.01
CA LEU A 818 -20.85 -2.59 18.67
C LEU A 818 -22.37 -2.73 18.71
N SER A 819 -23.05 -2.12 19.69
CA SER A 819 -24.50 -2.18 19.86
C SER A 819 -25.29 -1.69 18.62
N TYR A 820 -24.74 -0.73 17.91
CA TYR A 820 -25.38 0.00 16.81
C TYR A 820 -25.23 -0.66 15.44
N ILE A 821 -24.25 -1.57 15.23
CA ILE A 821 -24.09 -2.26 13.93
C ILE A 821 -25.20 -3.28 13.69
N ARG A 822 -25.53 -3.53 12.42
CA ARG A 822 -26.51 -4.55 12.04
C ARG A 822 -25.83 -5.90 11.86
N LEU A 823 -26.51 -6.98 12.26
CA LEU A 823 -25.98 -8.35 12.14
C LEU A 823 -25.59 -8.73 10.70
N GLY A 824 -26.38 -8.29 9.72
CA GLY A 824 -26.15 -8.53 8.29
C GLY A 824 -25.42 -7.41 7.55
N GLN A 825 -24.83 -6.44 8.25
CA GLN A 825 -24.10 -5.33 7.63
C GLN A 825 -22.93 -5.84 6.79
N PRO A 826 -22.83 -5.48 5.50
CA PRO A 826 -21.72 -5.93 4.63
C PRO A 826 -20.36 -5.52 5.19
N SER A 827 -19.38 -6.42 5.10
CA SER A 827 -18.00 -6.14 5.55
C SER A 827 -17.36 -4.94 4.87
N THR A 828 -17.77 -4.62 3.66
CA THR A 828 -17.31 -3.48 2.87
C THR A 828 -17.74 -2.12 3.41
N THR A 829 -18.79 -2.08 4.27
CA THR A 829 -19.30 -0.85 4.89
C THR A 829 -18.79 -0.64 6.32
N LEU A 830 -18.11 -1.63 6.88
CA LEU A 830 -17.50 -1.54 8.20
C LEU A 830 -16.21 -0.75 8.16
N SER A 831 -15.95 0.04 9.19
CA SER A 831 -14.65 0.64 9.44
C SER A 831 -13.63 -0.40 9.88
N GLY A 832 -12.33 -0.09 9.76
CA GLY A 832 -11.25 -0.98 10.23
C GLY A 832 -11.37 -1.32 11.71
N GLY A 833 -11.69 -0.34 12.55
CA GLY A 833 -11.90 -0.53 13.98
C GLY A 833 -13.13 -1.39 14.32
N GLU A 834 -14.24 -1.26 13.57
CA GLU A 834 -15.41 -2.14 13.71
C GLU A 834 -15.08 -3.59 13.34
N ALA A 835 -14.38 -3.80 12.22
CA ALA A 835 -13.92 -5.12 11.80
C ALA A 835 -13.02 -5.77 12.85
N GLN A 836 -12.11 -5.02 13.43
CA GLN A 836 -11.20 -5.47 14.49
C GLN A 836 -11.98 -5.87 15.76
N ARG A 837 -12.95 -5.06 16.20
CA ARG A 837 -13.81 -5.37 17.35
C ARG A 837 -14.69 -6.60 17.13
N ILE A 838 -15.18 -6.85 15.92
CA ILE A 838 -15.89 -8.08 15.55
C ILE A 838 -14.99 -9.30 15.71
N LYS A 839 -13.71 -9.20 15.26
CA LYS A 839 -12.72 -10.27 15.45
C LYS A 839 -12.48 -10.53 16.94
N LEU A 840 -12.29 -9.48 17.71
CA LEU A 840 -12.11 -9.57 19.17
C LEU A 840 -13.32 -10.23 19.85
N ALA A 841 -14.55 -9.79 19.54
CA ALA A 841 -15.78 -10.38 20.07
C ALA A 841 -15.89 -11.88 19.76
N THR A 842 -15.48 -12.29 18.55
CA THR A 842 -15.48 -13.70 18.14
C THR A 842 -14.55 -14.52 19.01
N GLU A 843 -13.36 -14.03 19.30
CA GLU A 843 -12.40 -14.74 20.15
C GLU A 843 -12.83 -14.76 21.64
N LEU A 844 -13.39 -13.67 22.14
CA LEU A 844 -13.97 -13.62 23.49
C LEU A 844 -15.13 -14.61 23.71
N SER A 845 -15.88 -14.92 22.64
CA SER A 845 -16.97 -15.90 22.70
C SER A 845 -16.50 -17.36 22.78
N ARG A 846 -15.21 -17.63 22.55
CA ARG A 846 -14.62 -18.98 22.56
C ARG A 846 -14.09 -19.33 23.95
N LYS A 847 -13.99 -20.64 24.26
CA LYS A 847 -13.33 -21.10 25.48
C LYS A 847 -11.83 -20.85 25.37
N SER A 848 -11.28 -20.19 26.36
CA SER A 848 -9.83 -19.94 26.47
C SER A 848 -9.12 -21.19 26.95
N THR A 849 -7.92 -21.47 26.38
CA THR A 849 -7.01 -22.52 26.85
C THR A 849 -6.03 -21.99 27.90
N GLY A 850 -5.91 -20.67 28.07
CA GLY A 850 -4.91 -20.02 28.93
C GLY A 850 -3.49 -20.06 28.37
N LYS A 851 -3.29 -20.52 27.12
CA LYS A 851 -1.99 -20.60 26.45
C LYS A 851 -1.98 -19.92 25.07
N THR A 852 -3.00 -19.12 24.79
CA THR A 852 -3.11 -18.42 23.51
C THR A 852 -2.38 -17.08 23.60
N ILE A 853 -1.67 -16.74 22.52
CA ILE A 853 -1.08 -15.42 22.33
C ILE A 853 -1.95 -14.59 21.38
N TYR A 854 -2.41 -13.46 21.87
CA TYR A 854 -3.19 -12.49 21.09
C TYR A 854 -2.29 -11.34 20.68
N ILE A 855 -2.29 -11.01 19.40
CA ILE A 855 -1.58 -9.87 18.84
C ILE A 855 -2.61 -8.90 18.26
N LEU A 856 -2.59 -7.66 18.74
CA LEU A 856 -3.50 -6.60 18.28
C LEU A 856 -2.68 -5.42 17.74
N ASP A 857 -3.13 -4.87 16.62
CA ASP A 857 -2.48 -3.73 15.98
C ASP A 857 -3.40 -2.52 16.06
N GLU A 858 -3.01 -1.53 16.87
CA GLU A 858 -3.69 -0.26 17.13
C GLU A 858 -5.22 -0.43 17.36
N PRO A 859 -5.65 -1.20 18.39
CA PRO A 859 -7.06 -1.51 18.58
C PRO A 859 -7.92 -0.32 19.06
N THR A 860 -7.32 0.79 19.47
CA THR A 860 -8.03 2.01 19.88
C THR A 860 -8.38 2.94 18.73
N THR A 861 -7.98 2.60 17.51
CA THR A 861 -8.25 3.38 16.30
C THR A 861 -9.73 3.73 16.16
N GLY A 862 -10.06 5.01 16.06
CA GLY A 862 -11.43 5.51 15.92
C GLY A 862 -12.33 5.32 17.13
N LEU A 863 -11.77 5.12 18.31
CA LEU A 863 -12.52 4.92 19.55
C LEU A 863 -12.56 6.17 20.41
N HIS A 864 -13.76 6.49 20.89
CA HIS A 864 -13.94 7.46 21.97
C HIS A 864 -13.43 6.90 23.30
N PHE A 865 -13.06 7.76 24.27
CA PHE A 865 -12.55 7.39 25.60
C PHE A 865 -13.37 6.29 26.29
N ALA A 866 -14.70 6.41 26.27
CA ALA A 866 -15.58 5.39 26.86
C ALA A 866 -15.46 4.03 26.19
N ASP A 867 -15.25 3.98 24.87
CA ASP A 867 -15.04 2.73 24.12
C ASP A 867 -13.64 2.17 24.38
N VAL A 868 -12.63 3.03 24.51
CA VAL A 868 -11.25 2.66 24.92
C VAL A 868 -11.27 2.04 26.32
N HIS A 869 -12.03 2.60 27.25
CA HIS A 869 -12.19 2.06 28.59
C HIS A 869 -12.72 0.63 28.57
N LYS A 870 -13.83 0.39 27.86
CA LYS A 870 -14.40 -0.96 27.68
C LYS A 870 -13.42 -1.93 27.03
N LEU A 871 -12.72 -1.47 25.98
CA LEU A 871 -11.73 -2.29 25.29
C LEU A 871 -10.60 -2.71 26.26
N THR A 872 -10.08 -1.77 27.05
CA THR A 872 -9.03 -2.04 28.03
C THR A 872 -9.47 -3.08 29.06
N GLU A 873 -10.71 -2.98 29.59
CA GLU A 873 -11.26 -4.00 30.49
C GLU A 873 -11.31 -5.39 29.84
N MET A 874 -11.67 -5.47 28.56
CA MET A 874 -11.69 -6.74 27.84
C MET A 874 -10.33 -7.33 27.60
N LEU A 875 -9.32 -6.51 27.27
CA LEU A 875 -7.93 -6.95 27.13
C LEU A 875 -7.40 -7.48 28.48
N GLN A 876 -7.75 -6.82 29.59
CA GLN A 876 -7.41 -7.29 30.94
C GLN A 876 -8.06 -8.66 31.24
N LYS A 877 -9.33 -8.86 30.90
CA LYS A 877 -10.02 -10.17 31.04
C LYS A 877 -9.35 -11.29 30.23
N LEU A 878 -8.85 -11.02 29.03
CA LEU A 878 -8.11 -12.01 28.26
C LEU A 878 -6.83 -12.47 28.99
N VAL A 879 -6.12 -11.54 29.61
CA VAL A 879 -4.90 -11.84 30.38
C VAL A 879 -5.25 -12.58 31.69
N GLU A 880 -6.30 -12.19 32.38
CA GLU A 880 -6.80 -12.86 33.59
C GLU A 880 -7.14 -14.34 33.35
N ASN A 881 -7.58 -14.67 32.12
CA ASN A 881 -7.79 -16.04 31.69
C ASN A 881 -6.49 -16.81 31.35
N GLY A 882 -5.32 -16.27 31.69
CA GLY A 882 -4.01 -16.90 31.53
C GLY A 882 -3.35 -16.67 30.16
N ASN A 883 -3.98 -15.95 29.23
CA ASN A 883 -3.45 -15.70 27.89
C ASN A 883 -2.37 -14.59 27.92
N THR A 884 -1.59 -14.54 26.86
CA THR A 884 -0.65 -13.45 26.59
C THR A 884 -1.24 -12.49 25.59
N VAL A 885 -1.22 -11.19 25.89
CA VAL A 885 -1.75 -10.16 25.01
C VAL A 885 -0.61 -9.19 24.66
N ILE A 886 -0.34 -9.05 23.35
CA ILE A 886 0.65 -8.10 22.81
C ILE A 886 -0.12 -7.10 21.96
N VAL A 887 0.02 -5.82 22.25
CA VAL A 887 -0.68 -4.74 21.56
C VAL A 887 0.33 -3.73 21.04
N ILE A 888 0.27 -3.41 19.75
CA ILE A 888 0.95 -2.22 19.20
C ILE A 888 0.02 -1.05 19.47
N GLU A 889 0.48 -0.05 20.23
CA GLU A 889 -0.37 1.06 20.65
C GLU A 889 0.37 2.40 20.77
N HIS A 890 -0.41 3.48 20.59
CA HIS A 890 0.01 4.86 20.78
C HIS A 890 -0.84 5.60 21.83
N ASN A 891 -2.02 5.06 22.13
CA ASN A 891 -2.93 5.65 23.11
C ASN A 891 -2.38 5.49 24.54
N LEU A 892 -2.10 6.61 25.20
CA LEU A 892 -1.50 6.65 26.54
C LEU A 892 -2.39 6.00 27.60
N ASP A 893 -3.72 6.08 27.45
CA ASP A 893 -4.67 5.47 28.38
C ASP A 893 -4.61 3.95 28.38
N VAL A 894 -4.30 3.34 27.24
CA VAL A 894 -4.05 1.89 27.15
C VAL A 894 -2.63 1.56 27.63
N ILE A 895 -1.64 2.33 27.20
CA ILE A 895 -0.23 2.10 27.56
C ILE A 895 -0.03 2.13 29.08
N LYS A 896 -0.65 3.10 29.79
CA LYS A 896 -0.56 3.19 31.26
C LYS A 896 -1.13 1.97 31.99
N THR A 897 -2.03 1.20 31.34
CA THR A 897 -2.64 0.00 31.92
C THR A 897 -1.86 -1.29 31.63
N ALA A 898 -0.83 -1.25 30.80
CA ALA A 898 -0.02 -2.41 30.45
C ALA A 898 0.82 -2.90 31.63
N ASP A 899 1.06 -4.20 31.69
CA ASP A 899 2.00 -4.78 32.68
C ASP A 899 3.46 -4.59 32.23
N TYR A 900 3.69 -4.56 30.91
CA TYR A 900 5.02 -4.46 30.32
C TYR A 900 4.99 -3.61 29.04
N ILE A 901 6.02 -2.80 28.85
CA ILE A 901 6.20 -1.98 27.64
C ILE A 901 7.49 -2.38 26.95
N ILE A 902 7.45 -2.42 25.61
CA ILE A 902 8.62 -2.51 24.74
C ILE A 902 8.58 -1.28 23.83
N ASP A 903 9.47 -0.31 24.11
CA ASP A 903 9.53 0.94 23.36
C ASP A 903 10.58 0.88 22.26
N MET A 904 10.12 1.08 21.02
CA MET A 904 10.91 0.99 19.79
C MET A 904 11.30 2.39 19.32
N GLY A 905 12.54 2.54 18.87
CA GLY A 905 13.01 3.85 18.41
C GLY A 905 14.49 3.87 18.07
N PRO A 906 15.18 5.02 18.37
CA PRO A 906 14.62 6.29 18.92
C PRO A 906 13.79 7.09 17.90
N GLU A 907 14.05 6.91 16.59
CA GLU A 907 13.41 7.65 15.50
C GLU A 907 12.67 6.69 14.54
N GLY A 908 12.05 7.24 13.50
CA GLY A 908 11.48 6.46 12.42
C GLY A 908 12.49 6.11 11.32
N GLY A 909 12.16 5.13 10.46
CA GLY A 909 12.99 4.71 9.34
C GLY A 909 14.37 4.20 9.75
N ASP A 910 15.42 4.66 9.06
CA ASP A 910 16.81 4.22 9.32
C ASP A 910 17.34 4.69 10.68
N GLY A 911 16.75 5.73 11.27
CA GLY A 911 17.05 6.19 12.62
C GLY A 911 16.41 5.34 13.72
N GLY A 912 15.51 4.41 13.36
CA GLY A 912 14.81 3.51 14.27
C GLY A 912 15.38 2.09 14.31
N GLY A 913 14.52 1.14 14.60
CA GLY A 913 14.82 -0.29 14.52
C GLY A 913 15.58 -0.87 15.71
N THR A 914 15.61 -0.16 16.83
CA THR A 914 16.19 -0.63 18.10
C THR A 914 15.17 -0.57 19.23
N VAL A 915 15.43 -1.29 20.32
CA VAL A 915 14.67 -1.16 21.57
C VAL A 915 15.31 -0.06 22.40
N VAL A 916 14.55 0.98 22.71
CA VAL A 916 15.00 2.14 23.51
C VAL A 916 14.84 1.86 24.99
N ALA A 917 13.68 1.32 25.38
CA ALA A 917 13.34 0.98 26.75
C ALA A 917 12.44 -0.25 26.79
N GLN A 918 12.52 -1.01 27.86
CA GLN A 918 11.62 -2.13 28.14
C GLN A 918 11.46 -2.32 29.64
N GLY A 919 10.28 -2.66 30.09
CA GLY A 919 9.97 -2.83 31.52
C GLY A 919 8.52 -2.46 31.82
N THR A 920 8.21 -2.24 33.10
CA THR A 920 6.91 -1.71 33.50
C THR A 920 6.72 -0.27 33.00
N PRO A 921 5.50 0.24 32.89
CA PRO A 921 5.26 1.64 32.56
C PRO A 921 6.05 2.64 33.39
N GLU A 922 6.19 2.35 34.68
CA GLU A 922 6.95 3.16 35.64
C GLU A 922 8.47 3.16 35.31
N GLU A 923 9.03 2.02 34.99
CA GLU A 923 10.45 1.88 34.58
C GLU A 923 10.74 2.60 33.28
N VAL A 924 9.85 2.47 32.30
CA VAL A 924 9.97 3.15 30.98
C VAL A 924 9.82 4.68 31.17
N ALA A 925 8.96 5.15 32.08
CA ALA A 925 8.79 6.56 32.39
C ALA A 925 10.06 7.23 32.96
N GLU A 926 10.95 6.46 33.58
CA GLU A 926 12.25 6.95 34.07
C GLU A 926 13.37 6.96 33.04
N CYS A 927 13.13 6.38 31.83
CA CYS A 927 14.12 6.34 30.74
C CYS A 927 14.14 7.68 29.98
N PRO A 928 15.22 8.48 30.06
CA PRO A 928 15.27 9.82 29.46
C PRO A 928 15.35 9.76 27.91
N GLN A 929 15.68 8.62 27.33
CA GLN A 929 15.78 8.42 25.88
C GLN A 929 14.45 8.01 25.23
N SER A 930 13.45 7.63 26.06
CA SER A 930 12.14 7.17 25.60
C SER A 930 11.17 8.34 25.45
N TYR A 931 10.76 8.63 24.23
CA TYR A 931 9.67 9.59 24.02
C TYR A 931 8.37 9.09 24.64
N THR A 932 8.06 7.82 24.49
CA THR A 932 6.89 7.21 25.14
C THR A 932 6.96 7.37 26.65
N GLY A 933 8.13 7.11 27.26
CA GLY A 933 8.35 7.28 28.71
C GLY A 933 8.05 8.70 29.20
N TYR A 934 8.47 9.70 28.43
CA TYR A 934 8.19 11.11 28.77
C TYR A 934 6.67 11.40 28.88
N TYR A 935 5.88 10.93 27.91
CA TYR A 935 4.41 11.15 27.93
C TYR A 935 3.71 10.26 28.96
N VAL A 936 4.13 9.01 29.13
CA VAL A 936 3.60 8.09 30.15
C VAL A 936 3.81 8.64 31.55
N LYS A 937 4.97 9.24 31.83
CA LYS A 937 5.26 9.88 33.13
C LYS A 937 4.24 10.97 33.47
N ARG A 938 3.87 11.79 32.50
CA ARG A 938 2.86 12.84 32.67
C ARG A 938 1.49 12.29 33.06
N VAL A 939 1.07 11.23 32.35
CA VAL A 939 -0.27 10.63 32.57
C VAL A 939 -0.34 9.89 33.90
N ILE A 940 0.69 9.11 34.26
CA ILE A 940 0.75 8.43 35.57
C ILE A 940 0.77 9.45 36.73
N ALA A 941 1.53 10.54 36.60
CA ALA A 941 1.60 11.58 37.63
C ALA A 941 0.27 12.32 37.85
N HIS A 942 -0.58 12.42 36.82
CA HIS A 942 -1.93 13.01 36.92
C HIS A 942 -2.95 12.04 37.54
N ASP A 943 -2.68 10.75 37.52
CA ASP A 943 -3.60 9.70 38.00
C ASP A 943 -3.30 9.26 39.44
N ILE A 944 -2.13 9.57 39.97
CA ILE A 944 -1.74 9.42 41.41
C ILE A 944 -2.06 10.69 42.16
#